data_34c1557e34978b98b8cab6f9ce319af0
#
_entry.id   34c1557e34978b98b8cab6f9ce319af0
#
_cell.length_a   1.000
_cell.length_b   1.000
_cell.length_c   1.000
_cell.angle_alpha   90.00
_cell.angle_beta   90.00
_cell.angle_gamma   90.00
#
_symmetry.space_group_name_H-M   'P 1'
#
loop_
_entity.id
_entity.type
_entity.pdbx_description
1 polymer ?
#
loop_
_entity_poly.entity_id
_entity_poly.type
_entity_poly.pdbx_seq_one_letter_code
_entity_poly.pdbx_strand_id
1 'polypeptide(L)'
;MSPSVHARRNLLLGAVLGLLALMAGIALAETFLPEWRAGEPPNPEMLRERYREMAARAGFVLEPGEPQTLLVTRGPEQLDSFWSQGDSGIDWLLATRSALRVLVSQEVRDTEGQRSYLGIDFAFNGQPQSLWWSGLSPSPFAPFDSGKAVRLGERLAPLLLAPGEALGARRVATIGAFPRLLYPLVGSRRPQHLAVLMTQGALLDRQAGPVAEGEGADAFVLRSTTVFWRAVPLFLALGGLFVILLLKRRISVLNGVLLAALSLPALWPPPGFSIGPLSYTLVSSVAHAVQIFLLWSCGESLLRSTDPEFTTSLDALRAGRLGPRGGRALLTGFAWGAALAGLRLGLPALTALVPGVWQARSSVSLPLLGPYGSPVPDAILLAGIAMLALAIAVRLVPLRWAPLAAALGAGLFLHPLPIEPRLAGFVLNAGFAGLLIWIVRRNGLTALLTACVVALAFPGAVLAAGYLPWMPGAFTVLAALPAAAVLLGVIGISRSGAPELQRLAPPAFVRRLEEERRFQHEMDLLAKMQRGLLPRTLPRIEGYELAARSIIANEAGGDLYDVLSDGQGYLWLAAGDVAGHGYSCAIAQAMTKAALASLAGRGRTPAEVLHRADRVLRAAGPTRNFTSLTLLRLRPESGEGWLSNAGHPYPLLVADGEVSEIEISALPLGLGPPRRYEDRPLHLPPGGFLVFCSDGLFEASDGSGRIYGFERLRELLREMGDRPADKILEALIEDWRRHLRASQPLDDTTVVVLKRTGEAR
;
A
#
# COMPACT_ATOMS: atom_id res chain seq x y z
N MET A 1 -4.13 38.62 -8.57
CA MET A 1 -3.92 37.57 -9.63
C MET A 1 -4.84 36.40 -9.33
N SER A 2 -5.56 35.91 -10.34
CA SER A 2 -6.47 34.77 -10.16
C SER A 2 -5.73 33.48 -9.74
N PRO A 3 -6.33 32.57 -8.98
CA PRO A 3 -5.72 31.29 -8.59
C PRO A 3 -5.19 30.45 -9.76
N SER A 4 -5.78 30.64 -10.95
CA SER A 4 -5.37 29.97 -12.18
C SER A 4 -4.00 30.45 -12.72
N VAL A 5 -3.65 31.72 -12.53
CA VAL A 5 -2.38 32.30 -12.99
C VAL A 5 -1.21 31.82 -12.13
N HIS A 6 -1.41 31.73 -10.80
CA HIS A 6 -0.41 31.19 -9.88
C HIS A 6 -0.13 29.71 -10.15
N ALA A 7 -1.17 28.90 -10.41
CA ALA A 7 -1.01 27.50 -10.76
C ALA A 7 -0.25 27.28 -12.06
N ARG A 8 -0.50 28.11 -13.10
CA ARG A 8 0.25 28.04 -14.36
C ARG A 8 1.70 28.45 -14.19
N ARG A 9 1.98 29.51 -13.43
CA ARG A 9 3.34 29.95 -13.14
C ARG A 9 4.14 28.89 -12.39
N ASN A 10 3.56 28.25 -11.41
CA ASN A 10 4.23 27.18 -10.63
C ASN A 10 4.51 25.94 -11.48
N LEU A 11 3.62 25.58 -12.41
CA LEU A 11 3.82 24.50 -13.36
C LEU A 11 4.99 24.79 -14.31
N LEU A 12 5.02 26.01 -14.87
CA LEU A 12 6.08 26.44 -15.77
C LEU A 12 7.44 26.48 -15.05
N LEU A 13 7.48 27.03 -13.85
CA LEU A 13 8.68 27.08 -13.01
C LEU A 13 9.17 25.67 -12.67
N GLY A 14 8.26 24.77 -12.31
CA GLY A 14 8.57 23.37 -12.04
C GLY A 14 9.16 22.65 -13.26
N ALA A 15 8.61 22.88 -14.46
CA ALA A 15 9.13 22.32 -15.70
C ALA A 15 10.53 22.85 -16.04
N VAL A 16 10.75 24.16 -15.89
CA VAL A 16 12.07 24.79 -16.11
C VAL A 16 13.09 24.23 -15.12
N LEU A 17 12.78 24.17 -13.84
CA LEU A 17 13.68 23.60 -12.82
C LEU A 17 13.98 22.11 -13.07
N GLY A 18 12.98 21.34 -13.49
CA GLY A 18 13.15 19.94 -13.87
C GLY A 18 14.09 19.76 -15.05
N LEU A 19 13.95 20.58 -16.10
CA LEU A 19 14.83 20.57 -17.26
C LEU A 19 16.24 21.04 -16.91
N LEU A 20 16.41 22.04 -16.06
CA LEU A 20 17.74 22.49 -15.61
C LEU A 20 18.43 21.38 -14.79
N ALA A 21 17.70 20.68 -13.92
CA ALA A 21 18.25 19.53 -13.19
C ALA A 21 18.66 18.40 -14.15
N LEU A 22 17.86 18.13 -15.19
CA LEU A 22 18.22 17.17 -16.24
C LEU A 22 19.50 17.58 -17.00
N MET A 23 19.59 18.82 -17.43
CA MET A 23 20.76 19.32 -18.11
C MET A 23 22.02 19.23 -17.24
N ALA A 24 21.92 19.59 -15.97
CA ALA A 24 23.03 19.44 -15.03
C ALA A 24 23.42 17.95 -14.85
N GLY A 25 22.44 17.05 -14.74
CA GLY A 25 22.70 15.62 -14.68
C GLY A 25 23.37 15.05 -15.92
N ILE A 26 22.96 15.48 -17.12
CA ILE A 26 23.62 15.12 -18.42
C ILE A 26 25.07 15.63 -18.45
N ALA A 27 25.29 16.88 -18.09
CA ALA A 27 26.66 17.45 -18.07
C ALA A 27 27.58 16.68 -17.09
N LEU A 28 27.08 16.30 -15.94
CA LEU A 28 27.80 15.43 -15.00
C LEU A 28 28.05 14.05 -15.59
N ALA A 29 27.05 13.44 -16.23
CA ALA A 29 27.19 12.14 -16.87
C ALA A 29 28.23 12.15 -17.97
N GLU A 30 28.22 13.14 -18.86
CA GLU A 30 29.23 13.34 -19.93
C GLU A 30 30.64 13.55 -19.36
N THR A 31 30.74 14.12 -18.16
CA THR A 31 32.04 14.37 -17.54
C THR A 31 32.61 13.13 -16.86
N PHE A 32 31.77 12.32 -16.17
CA PHE A 32 32.23 11.28 -15.26
C PHE A 32 31.81 9.86 -15.62
N LEU A 33 30.72 9.66 -16.39
CA LEU A 33 30.23 8.32 -16.68
C LEU A 33 30.84 7.75 -17.97
N PRO A 34 31.46 6.56 -17.95
CA PRO A 34 32.15 5.97 -19.08
C PRO A 34 31.26 5.74 -20.30
N GLU A 35 30.00 5.37 -20.11
CA GLU A 35 29.04 5.14 -21.20
C GLU A 35 28.71 6.43 -21.99
N TRP A 36 28.76 7.58 -21.33
CA TRP A 36 28.55 8.90 -21.96
C TRP A 36 29.81 9.46 -22.63
N ARG A 37 30.98 8.88 -22.32
CA ARG A 37 32.29 9.22 -22.89
C ARG A 37 32.78 8.24 -23.95
N ALA A 38 31.93 7.31 -24.37
CA ALA A 38 32.31 6.26 -25.33
C ALA A 38 32.73 6.82 -26.72
N GLY A 39 32.32 8.04 -27.04
CA GLY A 39 32.63 8.71 -28.31
C GLY A 39 31.77 8.22 -29.47
N GLU A 40 32.22 8.47 -30.70
CA GLU A 40 31.52 8.07 -31.91
C GLU A 40 31.55 6.53 -32.10
N PRO A 41 30.42 5.92 -32.45
CA PRO A 41 30.37 4.51 -32.77
C PRO A 41 31.11 4.20 -34.06
N PRO A 42 31.65 2.98 -34.21
CA PRO A 42 32.28 2.58 -35.47
C PRO A 42 31.23 2.47 -36.60
N ASN A 43 31.70 2.50 -37.86
CA ASN A 43 30.82 2.37 -39.01
C ASN A 43 30.09 0.99 -38.98
N PRO A 44 28.74 0.97 -39.10
CA PRO A 44 27.96 -0.27 -39.13
C PRO A 44 28.38 -1.27 -40.19
N GLU A 45 28.66 -0.80 -41.39
CA GLU A 45 29.05 -1.68 -42.50
C GLU A 45 30.41 -2.33 -42.26
N MET A 46 31.38 -1.60 -41.71
CA MET A 46 32.67 -2.15 -41.31
C MET A 46 32.49 -3.26 -40.24
N LEU A 47 31.58 -3.09 -39.28
CA LEU A 47 31.34 -4.12 -38.26
C LEU A 47 30.61 -5.32 -38.85
N ARG A 48 29.67 -5.14 -39.76
CA ARG A 48 28.99 -6.25 -40.44
C ARG A 48 29.94 -7.05 -41.30
N GLU A 49 30.84 -6.39 -41.99
CA GLU A 49 31.89 -7.03 -42.82
C GLU A 49 32.83 -7.83 -41.91
N ARG A 50 33.31 -7.25 -40.83
CA ARG A 50 34.17 -7.90 -39.86
C ARG A 50 33.45 -9.09 -39.17
N TYR A 51 32.18 -8.95 -38.89
CA TYR A 51 31.36 -10.06 -38.38
C TYR A 51 31.29 -11.21 -39.37
N ARG A 52 31.05 -10.94 -40.67
CA ARG A 52 31.03 -11.96 -41.73
C ARG A 52 32.36 -12.68 -41.85
N GLU A 53 33.45 -11.95 -41.80
CA GLU A 53 34.79 -12.51 -41.82
C GLU A 53 35.06 -13.41 -40.61
N MET A 54 34.71 -12.97 -39.41
CA MET A 54 34.88 -13.74 -38.20
C MET A 54 33.97 -14.99 -38.16
N ALA A 55 32.74 -14.89 -38.61
CA ALA A 55 31.83 -16.01 -38.70
C ALA A 55 32.36 -17.09 -39.69
N ALA A 56 32.83 -16.66 -40.83
CA ALA A 56 33.46 -17.57 -41.81
C ALA A 56 34.71 -18.24 -41.25
N ARG A 57 35.60 -17.51 -40.59
CA ARG A 57 36.79 -18.07 -39.92
C ARG A 57 36.46 -19.05 -38.82
N ALA A 58 35.30 -18.84 -38.14
CA ALA A 58 34.80 -19.75 -37.13
C ALA A 58 34.12 -20.98 -37.74
N GLY A 59 33.94 -21.04 -39.06
CA GLY A 59 33.30 -22.16 -39.75
C GLY A 59 31.78 -22.12 -39.70
N PHE A 60 31.18 -20.96 -39.45
CA PHE A 60 29.73 -20.78 -39.52
C PHE A 60 29.30 -20.37 -40.95
N VAL A 61 28.20 -20.94 -41.43
CA VAL A 61 27.57 -20.51 -42.69
C VAL A 61 26.43 -19.57 -42.34
N LEU A 62 26.51 -18.35 -42.89
CA LEU A 62 25.49 -17.31 -42.67
C LEU A 62 24.20 -17.67 -43.43
N GLU A 63 23.05 -17.54 -42.79
CA GLU A 63 21.75 -17.63 -43.45
C GLU A 63 21.51 -16.33 -44.27
N PRO A 64 20.63 -16.40 -45.31
CA PRO A 64 20.30 -15.25 -46.12
C PRO A 64 19.76 -14.09 -45.26
N GLY A 65 20.30 -12.88 -45.46
CA GLY A 65 19.89 -11.67 -44.75
C GLY A 65 21.08 -10.83 -44.31
N GLU A 66 20.81 -9.63 -43.84
CA GLU A 66 21.83 -8.77 -43.25
C GLU A 66 21.99 -9.02 -41.74
N PRO A 67 23.23 -8.99 -41.23
CA PRO A 67 23.43 -9.07 -39.78
C PRO A 67 22.75 -7.89 -39.08
N GLN A 68 22.00 -8.21 -38.02
CA GLN A 68 21.39 -7.19 -37.18
C GLN A 68 22.45 -6.54 -36.29
N THR A 69 22.35 -5.23 -36.11
CA THR A 69 23.27 -4.47 -35.27
C THR A 69 22.49 -3.79 -34.15
N LEU A 70 23.00 -3.89 -32.93
CA LEU A 70 22.37 -3.33 -31.75
C LEU A 70 23.41 -2.73 -30.82
N LEU A 71 23.14 -1.51 -30.34
CA LEU A 71 23.94 -0.88 -29.32
C LEU A 71 23.56 -1.51 -27.94
N VAL A 72 24.55 -1.98 -27.22
CA VAL A 72 24.38 -2.62 -25.90
C VAL A 72 25.28 -1.95 -24.85
N THR A 73 24.80 -1.88 -23.64
CA THR A 73 25.61 -1.49 -22.48
C THR A 73 26.29 -2.70 -21.88
N ARG A 74 27.42 -2.56 -21.20
CA ARG A 74 28.00 -3.64 -20.42
C ARG A 74 27.05 -4.06 -19.30
N GLY A 75 26.98 -5.35 -19.09
CA GLY A 75 26.24 -5.90 -17.94
C GLY A 75 26.85 -5.45 -16.61
N PRO A 76 26.04 -5.40 -15.54
CA PRO A 76 26.48 -4.95 -14.21
C PRO A 76 27.69 -5.72 -13.69
N GLU A 77 27.76 -7.01 -13.95
CA GLU A 77 28.83 -7.88 -13.50
C GLU A 77 30.19 -7.57 -14.16
N GLN A 78 30.15 -7.23 -15.43
CA GLN A 78 31.34 -6.85 -16.17
C GLN A 78 31.85 -5.46 -15.73
N LEU A 79 30.94 -4.53 -15.40
CA LEU A 79 31.32 -3.23 -14.87
C LEU A 79 31.89 -3.34 -13.45
N ASP A 80 31.33 -4.18 -12.59
CA ASP A 80 31.84 -4.43 -11.24
C ASP A 80 33.31 -4.88 -11.23
N SER A 81 33.71 -5.73 -12.19
CA SER A 81 35.10 -6.19 -12.29
C SER A 81 36.07 -5.06 -12.62
N PHE A 82 35.65 -4.03 -13.35
CA PHE A 82 36.46 -2.86 -13.67
C PHE A 82 36.49 -1.84 -12.54
N TRP A 83 35.36 -1.60 -11.89
CA TRP A 83 35.25 -0.70 -10.76
C TRP A 83 36.04 -1.18 -9.53
N SER A 84 36.08 -2.48 -9.30
CA SER A 84 36.88 -3.06 -8.20
C SER A 84 38.38 -2.84 -8.36
N GLN A 85 38.86 -2.51 -9.58
CA GLN A 85 40.24 -2.19 -9.87
C GLN A 85 40.56 -0.68 -9.71
N GLY A 86 39.62 0.14 -9.28
CA GLY A 86 39.78 1.57 -9.09
C GLY A 86 40.00 2.35 -10.40
N ASP A 87 40.73 3.46 -10.32
CA ASP A 87 40.97 4.36 -11.47
C ASP A 87 41.53 3.63 -12.70
N SER A 88 42.34 2.61 -12.47
CA SER A 88 42.91 1.82 -13.56
C SER A 88 41.90 1.07 -14.42
N GLY A 89 40.77 0.66 -13.83
CA GLY A 89 39.67 -0.01 -14.54
C GLY A 89 38.87 0.96 -15.39
N ILE A 90 38.63 2.16 -14.85
CA ILE A 90 37.90 3.24 -15.53
C ILE A 90 38.71 3.73 -16.76
N ASP A 91 39.99 3.98 -16.56
CA ASP A 91 40.90 4.39 -17.67
C ASP A 91 40.92 3.37 -18.77
N TRP A 92 40.85 2.05 -18.42
CA TRP A 92 40.80 1.01 -19.43
C TRP A 92 39.47 1.04 -20.22
N LEU A 93 38.30 1.19 -19.53
CA LEU A 93 36.99 1.33 -20.19
C LEU A 93 36.97 2.51 -21.16
N LEU A 94 37.56 3.63 -20.78
CA LEU A 94 37.65 4.82 -21.60
C LEU A 94 38.61 4.63 -22.77
N ALA A 95 39.80 4.08 -22.50
CA ALA A 95 40.82 3.85 -23.54
C ALA A 95 40.39 2.84 -24.62
N THR A 96 39.64 1.81 -24.22
CA THR A 96 39.11 0.80 -25.15
C THR A 96 37.73 1.17 -25.73
N ARG A 97 37.11 2.24 -25.23
CA ARG A 97 35.74 2.64 -25.62
C ARG A 97 34.74 1.49 -25.49
N SER A 98 34.87 0.65 -24.45
CA SER A 98 34.14 -0.60 -24.30
C SER A 98 32.99 -0.53 -23.28
N ALA A 99 32.70 0.66 -22.75
CA ALA A 99 31.56 0.87 -21.86
C ALA A 99 30.22 0.67 -22.59
N LEU A 100 30.17 1.12 -23.85
CA LEU A 100 29.13 0.77 -24.81
C LEU A 100 29.74 -0.17 -25.87
N ARG A 101 28.90 -1.10 -26.33
CA ARG A 101 29.29 -2.12 -27.31
C ARG A 101 28.25 -2.19 -28.42
N VAL A 102 28.66 -2.62 -29.60
CA VAL A 102 27.75 -2.92 -30.71
C VAL A 102 27.67 -4.44 -30.84
N LEU A 103 26.53 -4.99 -30.57
CA LEU A 103 26.24 -6.38 -30.85
C LEU A 103 25.83 -6.51 -32.32
N VAL A 104 26.53 -7.37 -33.03
CA VAL A 104 26.19 -7.80 -34.40
C VAL A 104 25.78 -9.26 -34.32
N SER A 105 24.59 -9.61 -34.78
CA SER A 105 24.07 -10.97 -34.70
C SER A 105 23.29 -11.40 -35.94
N GLN A 106 23.35 -12.67 -36.23
CA GLN A 106 22.59 -13.28 -37.34
C GLN A 106 22.33 -14.78 -37.08
N GLU A 107 21.30 -15.30 -37.74
CA GLU A 107 21.08 -16.74 -37.81
C GLU A 107 22.17 -17.38 -38.68
N VAL A 108 22.77 -18.45 -38.20
CA VAL A 108 23.85 -19.15 -38.84
C VAL A 108 23.60 -20.67 -38.81
N ARG A 109 24.27 -21.41 -39.71
CA ARG A 109 24.40 -22.85 -39.57
C ARG A 109 25.81 -23.19 -39.05
N ASP A 110 25.86 -24.04 -38.08
CA ASP A 110 27.13 -24.53 -37.57
C ASP A 110 27.73 -25.61 -38.49
N THR A 111 28.89 -26.08 -38.11
CA THR A 111 29.62 -27.14 -38.87
C THR A 111 28.90 -28.47 -38.96
N GLU A 112 27.82 -28.67 -38.12
CA GLU A 112 26.99 -29.86 -38.16
C GLU A 112 25.68 -29.62 -38.92
N GLY A 113 25.53 -28.41 -39.55
CA GLY A 113 24.37 -28.03 -40.35
C GLY A 113 23.17 -27.59 -39.50
N GLN A 114 23.31 -27.48 -38.16
CA GLN A 114 22.23 -27.03 -37.29
C GLN A 114 22.09 -25.51 -37.33
N ARG A 115 20.84 -25.03 -37.35
CA ARG A 115 20.53 -23.60 -37.23
C ARG A 115 20.81 -23.12 -35.82
N SER A 116 21.43 -21.96 -35.73
CA SER A 116 21.81 -21.34 -34.46
C SER A 116 21.92 -19.83 -34.65
N TYR A 117 22.05 -19.11 -33.55
CA TYR A 117 22.36 -17.68 -33.59
C TYR A 117 23.80 -17.44 -33.16
N LEU A 118 24.54 -16.65 -33.97
CA LEU A 118 25.86 -16.15 -33.63
C LEU A 118 25.78 -14.66 -33.36
N GLY A 119 26.29 -14.22 -32.20
CA GLY A 119 26.44 -12.80 -31.88
C GLY A 119 27.86 -12.48 -31.48
N ILE A 120 28.34 -11.34 -31.91
CA ILE A 120 29.66 -10.79 -31.58
C ILE A 120 29.49 -9.37 -31.07
N ASP A 121 29.96 -9.09 -29.87
CA ASP A 121 30.01 -7.75 -29.31
C ASP A 121 31.32 -7.06 -29.72
N PHE A 122 31.23 -5.89 -30.31
CA PHE A 122 32.34 -5.06 -30.64
C PHE A 122 32.40 -3.84 -29.72
N ALA A 123 33.57 -3.50 -29.20
CA ALA A 123 33.82 -2.20 -28.59
C ALA A 123 33.78 -1.07 -29.65
N PHE A 124 33.64 0.17 -29.22
CA PHE A 124 33.60 1.31 -30.15
C PHE A 124 34.91 1.56 -30.92
N ASN A 125 36.00 0.98 -30.48
CA ASN A 125 37.25 0.93 -31.27
C ASN A 125 37.23 -0.18 -32.34
N GLY A 126 36.12 -0.88 -32.53
CA GLY A 126 35.95 -1.97 -33.48
C GLY A 126 36.53 -3.31 -33.05
N GLN A 127 37.12 -3.42 -31.85
CA GLN A 127 37.66 -4.71 -31.37
C GLN A 127 36.55 -5.63 -30.83
N PRO A 128 36.55 -6.93 -31.19
CA PRO A 128 35.62 -7.88 -30.65
C PRO A 128 35.93 -8.09 -29.17
N GLN A 129 34.87 -8.08 -28.34
CA GLN A 129 34.95 -8.23 -26.87
C GLN A 129 34.36 -9.54 -26.37
N SER A 130 33.24 -9.95 -26.97
CA SER A 130 32.63 -11.23 -26.66
C SER A 130 32.00 -11.86 -27.89
N LEU A 131 31.91 -13.17 -27.87
CA LEU A 131 31.25 -13.98 -28.89
C LEU A 131 30.34 -14.93 -28.20
N TRP A 132 29.07 -14.96 -28.58
CA TRP A 132 28.14 -15.94 -28.11
C TRP A 132 27.49 -16.68 -29.27
N TRP A 133 27.23 -17.96 -29.04
CA TRP A 133 26.60 -18.83 -29.98
C TRP A 133 25.55 -19.69 -29.27
N SER A 134 24.31 -19.61 -29.71
CA SER A 134 23.22 -20.44 -29.19
C SER A 134 22.91 -21.52 -30.22
N GLY A 135 23.43 -22.73 -30.00
CA GLY A 135 22.91 -23.88 -30.72
C GLY A 135 21.48 -24.17 -30.29
N LEU A 136 20.61 -24.56 -31.21
CA LEU A 136 19.26 -25.04 -30.91
C LEU A 136 19.31 -26.39 -30.21
N SER A 137 20.04 -26.51 -29.11
CA SER A 137 20.10 -27.74 -28.33
C SER A 137 18.87 -27.83 -27.41
N PRO A 138 18.15 -28.94 -27.45
CA PRO A 138 16.82 -29.06 -26.83
C PRO A 138 16.78 -29.19 -25.31
N SER A 139 17.91 -29.26 -24.63
CA SER A 139 17.90 -29.49 -23.17
C SER A 139 18.81 -28.56 -22.39
N PRO A 140 18.26 -27.75 -21.45
CA PRO A 140 19.04 -26.95 -20.52
C PRO A 140 19.85 -27.79 -19.50
N PHE A 141 19.64 -29.11 -19.46
CA PHE A 141 20.24 -30.05 -18.53
C PHE A 141 21.22 -31.01 -19.23
N ALA A 142 21.62 -30.72 -20.48
CA ALA A 142 22.65 -31.55 -21.13
C ALA A 142 23.98 -31.47 -20.35
N PRO A 143 24.64 -32.61 -20.11
CA PRO A 143 25.90 -32.62 -19.37
C PRO A 143 26.97 -31.81 -20.12
N PHE A 144 27.79 -31.08 -19.35
CA PHE A 144 28.90 -30.31 -19.90
C PHE A 144 29.92 -31.24 -20.59
N ASP A 145 30.10 -31.02 -21.90
CA ASP A 145 31.16 -31.69 -22.67
C ASP A 145 32.42 -30.80 -22.69
N SER A 146 33.34 -31.13 -21.79
CA SER A 146 34.64 -30.46 -21.69
C SER A 146 35.47 -30.56 -22.98
N GLY A 147 35.38 -31.67 -23.72
CA GLY A 147 36.08 -31.86 -24.99
C GLY A 147 35.51 -30.92 -26.09
N LYS A 148 34.20 -30.76 -26.18
CA LYS A 148 33.55 -29.84 -27.10
C LYS A 148 33.89 -28.39 -26.75
N ALA A 149 33.90 -28.03 -25.47
CA ALA A 149 34.25 -26.69 -24.98
C ALA A 149 35.71 -26.32 -25.33
N VAL A 150 36.64 -27.27 -25.15
CA VAL A 150 38.06 -27.08 -25.50
C VAL A 150 38.21 -26.83 -27.00
N ARG A 151 37.67 -27.73 -27.84
CA ARG A 151 37.74 -27.56 -29.30
C ARG A 151 37.16 -26.25 -29.80
N LEU A 152 36.00 -25.85 -29.19
CA LEU A 152 35.36 -24.58 -29.53
C LEU A 152 36.18 -23.40 -29.06
N GLY A 153 36.70 -23.45 -27.84
CA GLY A 153 37.55 -22.39 -27.28
C GLY A 153 38.82 -22.16 -28.10
N GLU A 154 39.51 -23.26 -28.46
CA GLU A 154 40.70 -23.23 -29.28
C GLU A 154 40.44 -22.66 -30.70
N ARG A 155 39.26 -22.90 -31.26
CA ARG A 155 38.81 -22.38 -32.54
C ARG A 155 38.37 -20.92 -32.51
N LEU A 156 37.64 -20.52 -31.48
CA LEU A 156 37.00 -19.20 -31.44
C LEU A 156 37.81 -18.15 -30.65
N ALA A 157 38.57 -18.56 -29.62
CA ALA A 157 39.33 -17.62 -28.80
C ALA A 157 40.32 -16.74 -29.63
N PRO A 158 41.02 -17.28 -30.65
CA PRO A 158 41.88 -16.46 -31.49
C PRO A 158 41.19 -15.30 -32.22
N LEU A 159 39.87 -15.41 -32.47
CA LEU A 159 39.09 -14.36 -33.11
C LEU A 159 38.89 -13.11 -32.23
N LEU A 160 39.03 -13.28 -30.91
CA LEU A 160 38.86 -12.19 -29.93
C LEU A 160 40.20 -11.52 -29.56
N LEU A 161 41.31 -11.96 -30.11
CA LEU A 161 42.63 -11.37 -29.85
C LEU A 161 42.82 -10.05 -30.55
N ALA A 162 43.41 -9.07 -29.85
CA ALA A 162 43.90 -7.85 -30.45
C ALA A 162 45.26 -8.08 -31.12
N PRO A 163 45.70 -7.21 -32.06
CA PRO A 163 47.02 -7.30 -32.62
C PRO A 163 48.14 -7.32 -31.56
N GLY A 164 48.98 -8.34 -31.60
CA GLY A 164 50.07 -8.51 -30.64
C GLY A 164 49.71 -9.30 -29.36
N GLU A 165 48.48 -9.74 -29.22
CA GLU A 165 48.05 -10.60 -28.13
C GLU A 165 48.13 -12.08 -28.52
N ALA A 166 48.42 -12.95 -27.54
CA ALA A 166 48.42 -14.38 -27.70
C ALA A 166 47.65 -15.06 -26.51
N LEU A 167 47.17 -16.26 -26.75
CA LEU A 167 46.57 -17.08 -25.72
C LEU A 167 47.67 -17.71 -24.87
N GLY A 168 47.59 -17.53 -23.55
CA GLY A 168 48.43 -18.26 -22.62
C GLY A 168 47.93 -19.68 -22.33
N ALA A 169 48.58 -20.36 -21.42
CA ALA A 169 48.20 -21.72 -21.04
C ALA A 169 46.79 -21.75 -20.45
N ARG A 170 45.95 -22.60 -21.01
CA ARG A 170 44.55 -22.76 -20.53
C ARG A 170 44.48 -23.23 -19.10
N ARG A 171 43.53 -22.77 -18.37
CA ARG A 171 43.17 -23.21 -17.02
C ARG A 171 41.69 -23.60 -16.99
N VAL A 172 41.37 -24.64 -16.22
CA VAL A 172 39.99 -24.99 -15.95
C VAL A 172 39.65 -24.46 -14.58
N ALA A 173 38.62 -23.63 -14.49
CA ALA A 173 38.09 -23.12 -13.23
C ALA A 173 36.64 -23.56 -13.11
N THR A 174 36.23 -24.05 -11.96
CA THR A 174 34.84 -24.36 -11.68
C THR A 174 34.22 -23.19 -10.92
N ILE A 175 33.17 -22.65 -11.48
CA ILE A 175 32.47 -21.49 -10.94
C ILE A 175 31.06 -21.95 -10.62
N GLY A 176 30.80 -22.21 -9.35
CA GLY A 176 29.56 -22.84 -8.91
C GLY A 176 29.42 -24.22 -9.55
N ALA A 177 28.29 -24.50 -10.20
CA ALA A 177 28.07 -25.79 -10.90
C ALA A 177 28.59 -25.80 -12.35
N PHE A 178 29.19 -24.71 -12.83
CA PHE A 178 29.55 -24.55 -14.25
C PHE A 178 31.06 -24.47 -14.45
N PRO A 179 31.68 -25.48 -15.10
CA PRO A 179 33.09 -25.43 -15.46
C PRO A 179 33.31 -24.38 -16.56
N ARG A 180 34.41 -23.62 -16.45
CA ARG A 180 34.87 -22.63 -17.45
C ARG A 180 36.29 -22.94 -17.89
N LEU A 181 36.56 -22.67 -19.14
CA LEU A 181 37.92 -22.64 -19.64
C LEU A 181 38.39 -21.18 -19.63
N LEU A 182 39.53 -20.92 -19.01
CA LEU A 182 40.15 -19.62 -18.93
C LEU A 182 41.48 -19.62 -19.70
N TYR A 183 41.61 -18.64 -20.56
CA TYR A 183 42.85 -18.39 -21.36
C TYR A 183 43.42 -17.05 -20.95
N PRO A 184 44.52 -16.98 -20.16
CA PRO A 184 45.23 -15.73 -19.91
C PRO A 184 45.68 -15.09 -21.23
N LEU A 185 45.55 -13.79 -21.35
CA LEU A 185 46.02 -13.06 -22.53
C LEU A 185 47.45 -12.57 -22.29
N VAL A 186 48.38 -13.06 -23.12
CA VAL A 186 49.79 -12.65 -23.12
C VAL A 186 49.96 -11.50 -24.12
N GLY A 187 50.70 -10.47 -23.76
CA GLY A 187 50.93 -9.29 -24.61
C GLY A 187 49.86 -8.22 -24.45
N SER A 188 48.80 -8.45 -23.63
CA SER A 188 47.86 -7.39 -23.28
C SER A 188 48.51 -6.37 -22.36
N ARG A 189 48.18 -5.06 -22.56
CA ARG A 189 48.73 -3.94 -21.73
C ARG A 189 48.37 -4.07 -20.25
N ARG A 190 47.37 -4.88 -19.92
CA ARG A 190 46.91 -5.17 -18.55
C ARG A 190 46.53 -6.64 -18.42
N PRO A 191 46.54 -7.21 -17.22
CA PRO A 191 46.12 -8.60 -17.03
C PRO A 191 44.67 -8.77 -17.51
N GLN A 192 44.47 -9.70 -18.43
CA GLN A 192 43.16 -10.08 -18.96
C GLN A 192 43.13 -11.56 -19.26
N HIS A 193 41.93 -12.09 -19.34
CA HIS A 193 41.73 -13.47 -19.77
C HIS A 193 40.44 -13.61 -20.59
N LEU A 194 40.39 -14.62 -21.44
CA LEU A 194 39.20 -15.06 -22.13
C LEU A 194 38.56 -16.18 -21.32
N ALA A 195 37.31 -16.01 -20.97
CA ALA A 195 36.50 -17.03 -20.31
C ALA A 195 35.58 -17.70 -21.32
N VAL A 196 35.61 -19.04 -21.40
CA VAL A 196 34.68 -19.83 -22.22
C VAL A 196 33.69 -20.51 -21.29
N LEU A 197 32.45 -20.07 -21.37
CA LEU A 197 31.33 -20.65 -20.63
C LEU A 197 30.49 -21.50 -21.58
N MET A 198 30.22 -22.74 -21.21
CA MET A 198 29.37 -23.67 -21.93
C MET A 198 28.14 -23.98 -21.10
N THR A 199 27.02 -23.36 -21.41
CA THR A 199 25.73 -23.69 -20.79
C THR A 199 24.75 -24.18 -21.87
N GLN A 200 23.95 -23.30 -22.42
CA GLN A 200 23.00 -23.58 -23.53
C GLN A 200 23.56 -23.17 -24.90
N GLY A 201 24.82 -22.78 -24.93
CA GLY A 201 25.59 -22.31 -26.05
C GLY A 201 27.01 -22.00 -25.59
N ALA A 202 27.84 -21.47 -26.46
CA ALA A 202 29.16 -21.01 -26.07
C ALA A 202 29.15 -19.51 -25.90
N LEU A 203 29.61 -19.06 -24.73
CA LEU A 203 29.92 -17.64 -24.50
C LEU A 203 31.44 -17.53 -24.28
N LEU A 204 32.12 -16.82 -25.16
CA LEU A 204 33.48 -16.38 -24.94
C LEU A 204 33.41 -14.91 -24.54
N ASP A 205 33.96 -14.55 -23.41
CA ASP A 205 33.98 -13.17 -22.94
C ASP A 205 35.37 -12.77 -22.47
N ARG A 206 35.76 -11.54 -22.84
CA ARG A 206 37.01 -10.94 -22.44
C ARG A 206 36.86 -10.27 -21.12
N GLN A 207 37.54 -10.78 -20.09
CA GLN A 207 37.43 -10.33 -18.71
C GLN A 207 38.72 -9.62 -18.28
N ALA A 208 38.55 -8.56 -17.50
CA ALA A 208 39.66 -7.82 -16.91
C ALA A 208 40.17 -8.50 -15.64
N GLY A 209 41.45 -8.36 -15.37
CA GLY A 209 42.10 -8.86 -14.17
C GLY A 209 42.83 -10.18 -14.37
N PRO A 210 43.68 -10.56 -13.43
CA PRO A 210 44.27 -11.88 -13.37
C PRO A 210 43.22 -12.95 -13.16
N VAL A 211 43.51 -14.18 -13.59
CA VAL A 211 42.67 -15.34 -13.27
C VAL A 211 42.67 -15.51 -11.77
N ALA A 212 41.62 -15.12 -11.09
CA ALA A 212 41.50 -15.33 -9.65
C ALA A 212 41.34 -16.79 -9.34
N GLU A 213 42.20 -17.32 -8.49
CA GLU A 213 42.05 -18.67 -7.93
C GLU A 213 40.96 -18.64 -6.87
N GLY A 214 39.81 -19.18 -7.19
CA GLY A 214 38.82 -19.66 -6.21
C GLY A 214 37.69 -18.75 -5.73
N GLU A 215 37.76 -17.42 -5.74
CA GLU A 215 36.76 -16.57 -5.05
C GLU A 215 35.80 -15.76 -5.93
N GLY A 216 36.14 -15.43 -7.15
CA GLY A 216 35.32 -14.54 -8.00
C GLY A 216 34.05 -15.19 -8.55
N ALA A 217 33.92 -16.43 -8.41
CA ALA A 217 32.94 -17.27 -9.07
C ALA A 217 31.72 -17.58 -8.22
N ASP A 218 31.89 -17.72 -6.94
CA ASP A 218 30.77 -17.90 -6.01
C ASP A 218 29.92 -16.63 -5.93
N ALA A 219 30.51 -15.47 -6.18
CA ALA A 219 29.80 -14.20 -6.21
C ALA A 219 28.76 -14.11 -7.33
N PHE A 220 29.00 -14.71 -8.51
CA PHE A 220 28.03 -14.68 -9.63
C PHE A 220 26.84 -15.62 -9.38
N VAL A 221 27.08 -16.85 -8.99
CA VAL A 221 26.01 -17.80 -8.66
C VAL A 221 25.23 -17.34 -7.44
N LEU A 222 25.92 -16.82 -6.42
CA LEU A 222 25.25 -16.20 -5.26
C LEU A 222 24.43 -14.96 -5.65
N ARG A 223 24.87 -14.12 -6.59
CA ARG A 223 24.12 -12.94 -7.01
C ARG A 223 22.87 -13.28 -7.83
N SER A 224 22.95 -14.22 -8.76
CA SER A 224 21.80 -14.67 -9.52
C SER A 224 20.79 -15.42 -8.65
N THR A 225 21.27 -16.27 -7.74
CA THR A 225 20.44 -16.94 -6.74
C THR A 225 19.87 -15.95 -5.72
N THR A 226 20.63 -14.93 -5.29
CA THR A 226 20.12 -13.91 -4.35
C THR A 226 19.02 -13.05 -4.94
N VAL A 227 19.06 -12.74 -6.23
CA VAL A 227 17.95 -12.04 -6.93
C VAL A 227 16.70 -12.93 -6.95
N PHE A 228 16.86 -14.22 -7.26
CA PHE A 228 15.77 -15.20 -7.24
C PHE A 228 15.19 -15.37 -5.83
N TRP A 229 16.04 -15.60 -4.82
CA TRP A 229 15.60 -15.77 -3.43
C TRP A 229 14.98 -14.52 -2.80
N ARG A 230 15.24 -13.33 -3.33
CA ARG A 230 14.56 -12.08 -2.93
C ARG A 230 13.22 -11.91 -3.65
N ALA A 231 13.13 -12.30 -4.91
CA ALA A 231 11.91 -12.16 -5.69
C ALA A 231 10.82 -13.13 -5.24
N VAL A 232 11.16 -14.38 -4.91
CA VAL A 232 10.20 -15.40 -4.50
C VAL A 232 9.42 -15.04 -3.23
N PRO A 233 10.05 -14.64 -2.10
CA PRO A 233 9.32 -14.24 -0.90
C PRO A 233 8.40 -13.03 -1.16
N LEU A 234 8.85 -12.06 -1.93
CA LEU A 234 8.04 -10.91 -2.30
C LEU A 234 6.83 -11.33 -3.13
N PHE A 235 7.03 -12.23 -4.09
CA PHE A 235 5.96 -12.74 -4.94
C PHE A 235 4.92 -13.54 -4.12
N LEU A 236 5.37 -14.37 -3.19
CA LEU A 236 4.49 -15.12 -2.29
C LEU A 236 3.72 -14.19 -1.34
N ALA A 237 4.39 -13.18 -0.80
CA ALA A 237 3.76 -12.18 0.07
C ALA A 237 2.69 -11.37 -0.67
N LEU A 238 2.99 -10.93 -1.91
CA LEU A 238 2.00 -10.24 -2.76
C LEU A 238 0.84 -11.14 -3.15
N GLY A 239 1.11 -12.41 -3.48
CA GLY A 239 0.07 -13.40 -3.79
C GLY A 239 -0.83 -13.67 -2.58
N GLY A 240 -0.26 -13.84 -1.40
CA GLY A 240 -1.01 -14.00 -0.14
C GLY A 240 -1.86 -12.78 0.17
N LEU A 241 -1.30 -11.57 0.05
CA LEU A 241 -2.02 -10.32 0.24
C LEU A 241 -3.17 -10.15 -0.76
N PHE A 242 -2.93 -10.52 -2.03
CA PHE A 242 -3.94 -10.49 -3.08
C PHE A 242 -5.12 -11.42 -2.72
N VAL A 243 -4.85 -12.65 -2.30
CA VAL A 243 -5.88 -13.61 -1.88
C VAL A 243 -6.67 -13.08 -0.69
N ILE A 244 -6.01 -12.51 0.32
CA ILE A 244 -6.68 -11.91 1.49
C ILE A 244 -7.61 -10.77 1.05
N LEU A 245 -7.16 -9.88 0.18
CA LEU A 245 -7.98 -8.78 -0.33
C LEU A 245 -9.14 -9.27 -1.19
N LEU A 246 -8.94 -10.33 -1.97
CA LEU A 246 -9.97 -10.98 -2.77
C LEU A 246 -11.06 -11.60 -1.89
N LEU A 247 -10.67 -12.38 -0.87
CA LEU A 247 -11.60 -12.99 0.09
C LEU A 247 -12.40 -11.94 0.86
N LYS A 248 -11.77 -10.82 1.22
CA LYS A 248 -12.45 -9.67 1.85
C LYS A 248 -13.27 -8.82 0.85
N ARG A 249 -13.32 -9.19 -0.42
CA ARG A 249 -13.99 -8.42 -1.50
C ARG A 249 -13.55 -6.95 -1.57
N ARG A 250 -12.29 -6.65 -1.22
CA ARG A 250 -11.70 -5.30 -1.16
C ARG A 250 -10.60 -5.10 -2.21
N ILE A 251 -10.76 -5.69 -3.40
CA ILE A 251 -9.75 -5.65 -4.44
C ILE A 251 -10.20 -4.88 -5.68
N SER A 252 -9.29 -4.09 -6.25
CA SER A 252 -9.39 -3.44 -7.56
C SER A 252 -8.32 -4.01 -8.48
N VAL A 253 -8.70 -4.65 -9.57
CA VAL A 253 -7.74 -5.35 -10.45
C VAL A 253 -7.54 -4.66 -11.80
N LEU A 254 -8.43 -3.74 -12.19
CA LEU A 254 -8.50 -3.27 -13.56
C LEU A 254 -7.26 -2.49 -14.00
N ASN A 255 -6.73 -1.59 -13.15
CA ASN A 255 -5.50 -0.87 -13.45
C ASN A 255 -4.28 -1.81 -13.45
N GLY A 256 -4.25 -2.78 -12.52
CA GLY A 256 -3.22 -3.81 -12.49
C GLY A 256 -3.18 -4.65 -13.76
N VAL A 257 -4.33 -5.10 -14.26
CA VAL A 257 -4.44 -5.85 -15.52
C VAL A 257 -3.96 -5.00 -16.70
N LEU A 258 -4.42 -3.75 -16.82
CA LEU A 258 -4.05 -2.89 -17.94
C LEU A 258 -2.56 -2.56 -17.95
N LEU A 259 -1.97 -2.26 -16.79
CA LEU A 259 -0.54 -1.96 -16.70
C LEU A 259 0.33 -3.19 -16.93
N ALA A 260 -0.09 -4.37 -16.47
CA ALA A 260 0.56 -5.62 -16.77
C ALA A 260 0.51 -5.93 -18.29
N ALA A 261 -0.66 -5.77 -18.92
CA ALA A 261 -0.82 -5.95 -20.35
C ALA A 261 0.01 -4.95 -21.17
N LEU A 262 0.07 -3.68 -20.74
CA LEU A 262 0.88 -2.64 -21.38
C LEU A 262 2.38 -2.94 -21.29
N SER A 263 2.83 -3.66 -20.26
CA SER A 263 4.22 -4.01 -20.08
C SER A 263 4.68 -5.19 -20.97
N LEU A 264 3.77 -6.09 -21.37
CA LEU A 264 4.10 -7.30 -22.12
C LEU A 264 4.84 -7.05 -23.44
N PRO A 265 4.41 -6.13 -24.33
CA PRO A 265 5.13 -5.86 -25.60
C PRO A 265 6.55 -5.34 -25.38
N ALA A 266 6.75 -4.56 -24.30
CA ALA A 266 8.05 -3.99 -23.98
C ALA A 266 9.02 -5.00 -23.33
N LEU A 267 8.50 -6.11 -22.82
CA LEU A 267 9.26 -7.23 -22.25
C LEU A 267 9.64 -8.27 -23.33
N TRP A 268 9.06 -8.17 -24.52
CA TRP A 268 9.34 -9.10 -25.60
C TRP A 268 10.60 -8.67 -26.35
N PRO A 269 11.54 -9.58 -26.63
CA PRO A 269 12.73 -9.25 -27.39
C PRO A 269 12.35 -8.86 -28.84
N PRO A 270 13.11 -7.94 -29.45
CA PRO A 270 12.88 -7.60 -30.85
C PRO A 270 13.11 -8.83 -31.77
N PRO A 271 12.44 -8.88 -32.93
CA PRO A 271 12.63 -9.96 -33.89
C PRO A 271 14.13 -10.18 -34.23
N GLY A 272 14.58 -11.43 -34.21
CA GLY A 272 15.98 -11.78 -34.44
C GLY A 272 16.86 -11.78 -33.19
N PHE A 273 16.33 -11.36 -32.03
CA PHE A 273 17.02 -11.38 -30.74
C PHE A 273 16.42 -12.43 -29.82
N SER A 274 16.94 -13.65 -29.83
CA SER A 274 16.65 -14.60 -28.77
C SER A 274 17.89 -14.81 -27.90
N ILE A 275 17.96 -14.08 -26.79
CA ILE A 275 18.96 -14.37 -25.75
C ILE A 275 18.41 -15.56 -24.95
N GLY A 276 18.58 -16.77 -25.46
CA GLY A 276 18.12 -18.00 -24.82
C GLY A 276 16.85 -18.60 -25.43
N PRO A 277 16.38 -19.74 -24.92
CA PRO A 277 15.18 -20.39 -25.43
C PRO A 277 13.95 -19.49 -25.31
N LEU A 278 13.10 -19.50 -26.33
CA LEU A 278 11.83 -18.74 -26.36
C LEU A 278 10.99 -18.97 -25.08
N SER A 279 11.06 -20.19 -24.52
CA SER A 279 10.41 -20.55 -23.25
C SER A 279 10.88 -19.69 -22.07
N TYR A 280 12.18 -19.40 -21.96
CA TYR A 280 12.72 -18.59 -20.86
C TYR A 280 12.26 -17.13 -20.97
N THR A 281 12.30 -16.56 -22.16
CA THR A 281 11.81 -15.19 -22.42
C THR A 281 10.31 -15.08 -22.13
N LEU A 282 9.53 -16.07 -22.56
CA LEU A 282 8.09 -16.10 -22.29
C LEU A 282 7.81 -16.19 -20.78
N VAL A 283 8.45 -17.10 -20.08
CA VAL A 283 8.27 -17.30 -18.63
C VAL A 283 8.68 -16.05 -17.87
N SER A 284 9.82 -15.43 -18.20
CA SER A 284 10.28 -14.21 -17.52
C SER A 284 9.33 -13.01 -17.77
N SER A 285 8.85 -12.84 -19.00
CA SER A 285 7.90 -11.78 -19.36
C SER A 285 6.56 -11.94 -18.65
N VAL A 286 6.04 -13.17 -18.61
CA VAL A 286 4.80 -13.49 -17.88
C VAL A 286 4.99 -13.27 -16.38
N ALA A 287 6.11 -13.72 -15.80
CA ALA A 287 6.41 -13.51 -14.39
C ALA A 287 6.45 -12.02 -14.02
N HIS A 288 7.10 -11.18 -14.83
CA HIS A 288 7.11 -9.72 -14.66
C HIS A 288 5.71 -9.10 -14.76
N ALA A 289 4.92 -9.50 -15.76
CA ALA A 289 3.56 -9.02 -15.91
C ALA A 289 2.68 -9.39 -14.70
N VAL A 290 2.81 -10.62 -14.19
CA VAL A 290 2.10 -11.07 -12.98
C VAL A 290 2.59 -10.28 -11.75
N GLN A 291 3.87 -10.00 -11.64
CA GLN A 291 4.41 -9.17 -10.54
C GLN A 291 3.83 -7.75 -10.58
N ILE A 292 3.78 -7.12 -11.75
CA ILE A 292 3.14 -5.80 -11.94
C ILE A 292 1.68 -5.86 -11.57
N PHE A 293 0.95 -6.88 -12.06
CA PHE A 293 -0.46 -7.08 -11.76
C PHE A 293 -0.72 -7.17 -10.25
N LEU A 294 0.00 -8.03 -9.54
CA LEU A 294 -0.16 -8.21 -8.10
C LEU A 294 0.20 -6.94 -7.33
N LEU A 295 1.33 -6.31 -7.67
CA LEU A 295 1.83 -5.11 -7.02
C LEU A 295 0.82 -3.95 -7.12
N TRP A 296 0.30 -3.70 -8.33
CA TRP A 296 -0.66 -2.63 -8.57
C TRP A 296 -2.03 -2.94 -7.97
N SER A 297 -2.55 -4.15 -8.13
CA SER A 297 -3.84 -4.54 -7.57
C SER A 297 -3.85 -4.47 -6.06
N CYS A 298 -2.80 -4.93 -5.38
CA CYS A 298 -2.67 -4.84 -3.94
C CYS A 298 -2.48 -3.39 -3.46
N GLY A 299 -1.52 -2.66 -4.04
CA GLY A 299 -1.19 -1.29 -3.64
C GLY A 299 -2.35 -0.34 -3.83
N GLU A 300 -3.01 -0.39 -5.00
CA GLU A 300 -4.17 0.41 -5.32
C GLU A 300 -5.35 0.12 -4.37
N SER A 301 -5.66 -1.16 -4.14
CA SER A 301 -6.75 -1.56 -3.26
C SER A 301 -6.53 -1.10 -1.83
N LEU A 302 -5.31 -1.22 -1.35
CA LEU A 302 -4.92 -0.73 -0.04
C LEU A 302 -5.03 0.80 0.06
N LEU A 303 -4.54 1.57 -0.91
CA LEU A 303 -4.64 3.03 -0.88
C LEU A 303 -6.07 3.54 -1.02
N ARG A 304 -6.86 2.97 -1.92
CA ARG A 304 -8.27 3.35 -2.09
C ARG A 304 -9.10 3.13 -0.82
N SER A 305 -8.73 2.19 0.02
CA SER A 305 -9.43 1.98 1.29
C SER A 305 -9.09 3.05 2.34
N THR A 306 -8.02 3.82 2.17
CA THR A 306 -7.65 4.96 3.03
C THR A 306 -8.07 6.29 2.42
N ASP A 307 -7.88 6.44 1.11
CA ASP A 307 -8.23 7.63 0.34
C ASP A 307 -8.83 7.21 -1.02
N PRO A 308 -10.17 7.23 -1.16
CA PRO A 308 -10.87 6.84 -2.38
C PRO A 308 -10.51 7.66 -3.62
N GLU A 309 -10.12 8.93 -3.44
CA GLU A 309 -9.82 9.84 -4.54
C GLU A 309 -8.41 9.67 -5.11
N PHE A 310 -7.56 8.91 -4.43
CA PHE A 310 -6.13 8.81 -4.72
C PHE A 310 -5.79 8.38 -6.16
N THR A 311 -6.62 7.54 -6.78
CA THR A 311 -6.39 7.02 -8.14
C THR A 311 -7.32 7.60 -9.19
N THR A 312 -8.18 8.55 -8.85
CA THR A 312 -9.21 9.09 -9.75
C THR A 312 -8.66 9.68 -11.05
N SER A 313 -7.47 10.30 -11.01
CA SER A 313 -6.82 10.84 -12.21
C SER A 313 -6.37 9.73 -13.19
N LEU A 314 -5.93 8.58 -12.67
CA LEU A 314 -5.57 7.43 -13.49
C LEU A 314 -6.80 6.75 -14.09
N ASP A 315 -7.88 6.63 -13.30
CA ASP A 315 -9.15 6.09 -13.75
C ASP A 315 -9.78 6.97 -14.85
N ALA A 316 -9.69 8.30 -14.71
CA ALA A 316 -10.14 9.25 -15.72
C ALA A 316 -9.36 9.11 -17.03
N LEU A 317 -8.05 8.98 -16.93
CA LEU A 317 -7.17 8.76 -18.09
C LEU A 317 -7.52 7.46 -18.81
N ARG A 318 -7.69 6.36 -18.06
CA ARG A 318 -8.13 5.07 -18.58
C ARG A 318 -9.47 5.13 -19.30
N ALA A 319 -10.42 5.90 -18.77
CA ALA A 319 -11.73 6.11 -19.35
C ALA A 319 -11.74 7.07 -20.56
N GLY A 320 -10.57 7.51 -21.04
CA GLY A 320 -10.42 8.47 -22.13
C GLY A 320 -10.88 9.90 -21.76
N ARG A 321 -11.06 10.18 -20.48
CA ARG A 321 -11.53 11.46 -19.97
C ARG A 321 -10.37 12.29 -19.45
N LEU A 322 -9.66 12.91 -20.37
CA LEU A 322 -8.54 13.80 -20.04
C LEU A 322 -9.05 15.22 -19.85
N GLY A 323 -9.03 15.72 -18.64
CA GLY A 323 -9.41 17.09 -18.31
C GLY A 323 -8.32 17.83 -17.53
N PRO A 324 -8.62 19.03 -16.97
CA PRO A 324 -7.61 19.92 -16.39
C PRO A 324 -6.82 19.34 -15.20
N ARG A 325 -7.42 18.44 -14.40
CA ARG A 325 -6.72 17.76 -13.29
C ARG A 325 -5.73 16.72 -13.82
N GLY A 326 -6.18 15.86 -14.74
CA GLY A 326 -5.33 14.88 -15.40
C GLY A 326 -4.21 15.52 -16.19
N GLY A 327 -4.50 16.58 -16.95
CA GLY A 327 -3.51 17.36 -17.68
C GLY A 327 -2.45 17.98 -16.76
N ARG A 328 -2.86 18.55 -15.62
CA ARG A 328 -1.89 19.05 -14.62
C ARG A 328 -1.04 17.95 -14.01
N ALA A 329 -1.63 16.79 -13.72
CA ALA A 329 -0.89 15.65 -13.18
C ALA A 329 0.19 15.16 -14.17
N LEU A 330 -0.12 15.08 -15.46
CA LEU A 330 0.84 14.71 -16.52
C LEU A 330 1.99 15.73 -16.63
N LEU A 331 1.70 17.02 -16.69
CA LEU A 331 2.75 18.05 -16.78
C LEU A 331 3.61 18.15 -15.50
N THR A 332 2.98 18.00 -14.33
CA THR A 332 3.72 17.95 -13.07
C THR A 332 4.59 16.69 -13.00
N GLY A 333 4.06 15.56 -13.46
CA GLY A 333 4.81 14.32 -13.60
C GLY A 333 6.00 14.45 -14.56
N PHE A 334 5.84 15.13 -15.71
CA PHE A 334 6.92 15.44 -16.62
C PHE A 334 8.02 16.28 -15.93
N ALA A 335 7.64 17.35 -15.23
CA ALA A 335 8.60 18.21 -14.54
C ALA A 335 9.41 17.44 -13.48
N TRP A 336 8.74 16.64 -12.66
CA TRP A 336 9.42 15.78 -11.68
C TRP A 336 10.22 14.66 -12.33
N GLY A 337 9.72 14.10 -13.43
CA GLY A 337 10.44 13.08 -14.19
C GLY A 337 11.75 13.60 -14.78
N ALA A 338 11.77 14.81 -15.31
CA ALA A 338 13.00 15.47 -15.78
C ALA A 338 13.98 15.71 -14.61
N ALA A 339 13.51 16.18 -13.47
CA ALA A 339 14.36 16.35 -12.28
C ALA A 339 14.92 15.01 -11.76
N LEU A 340 14.09 13.96 -11.70
CA LEU A 340 14.52 12.62 -11.31
C LEU A 340 15.50 12.00 -12.31
N ALA A 341 15.34 12.27 -13.61
CA ALA A 341 16.30 11.88 -14.63
C ALA A 341 17.68 12.52 -14.40
N GLY A 342 17.69 13.83 -14.12
CA GLY A 342 18.92 14.56 -13.76
C GLY A 342 19.57 14.00 -12.50
N LEU A 343 18.79 13.72 -11.47
CA LEU A 343 19.27 13.12 -10.23
C LEU A 343 19.84 11.70 -10.46
N ARG A 344 19.16 10.89 -11.26
CA ARG A 344 19.58 9.53 -11.62
C ARG A 344 20.89 9.50 -12.40
N LEU A 345 21.17 10.52 -13.21
CA LEU A 345 22.44 10.68 -13.91
C LEU A 345 23.52 11.33 -13.04
N GLY A 346 23.16 12.39 -12.32
CA GLY A 346 24.12 13.21 -11.57
C GLY A 346 24.64 12.53 -10.32
N LEU A 347 23.79 11.84 -9.54
CA LEU A 347 24.24 11.16 -8.31
C LEU A 347 25.29 10.08 -8.58
N PRO A 348 25.09 9.12 -9.50
CA PRO A 348 26.13 8.16 -9.85
C PRO A 348 27.40 8.81 -10.41
N ALA A 349 27.26 9.88 -11.20
CA ALA A 349 28.39 10.62 -11.71
C ALA A 349 29.23 11.28 -10.60
N LEU A 350 28.54 11.86 -9.60
CA LEU A 350 29.21 12.47 -8.44
C LEU A 350 29.85 11.41 -7.52
N THR A 351 29.34 10.19 -7.48
CA THR A 351 29.98 9.11 -6.69
C THR A 351 31.36 8.75 -7.22
N ALA A 352 31.66 9.02 -8.49
CA ALA A 352 33.02 8.87 -9.04
C ALA A 352 34.07 9.75 -8.33
N LEU A 353 33.65 10.80 -7.64
CA LEU A 353 34.50 11.67 -6.83
C LEU A 353 34.75 11.16 -5.42
N VAL A 354 34.05 10.10 -4.99
CA VAL A 354 34.12 9.55 -3.64
C VAL A 354 34.87 8.23 -3.67
N PRO A 355 36.05 8.13 -3.03
CA PRO A 355 36.81 6.87 -2.99
C PRO A 355 35.97 5.72 -2.41
N GLY A 356 36.00 4.57 -3.09
CA GLY A 356 35.29 3.36 -2.67
C GLY A 356 33.78 3.34 -2.94
N VAL A 357 33.26 4.36 -3.63
CA VAL A 357 31.85 4.39 -4.10
C VAL A 357 31.82 4.40 -5.62
N TRP A 358 31.07 3.50 -6.23
CA TRP A 358 31.01 3.37 -7.70
C TRP A 358 29.63 2.95 -8.19
N GLN A 359 29.41 3.11 -9.49
CA GLN A 359 28.20 2.71 -10.19
C GLN A 359 28.30 1.25 -10.66
N ALA A 360 27.38 0.40 -10.20
CA ALA A 360 27.34 -1.01 -10.52
C ALA A 360 26.58 -1.36 -11.83
N ARG A 361 25.86 -0.40 -12.42
CA ARG A 361 25.08 -0.62 -13.64
C ARG A 361 25.09 0.64 -14.52
N SER A 362 24.75 0.49 -15.82
CA SER A 362 24.49 1.65 -16.67
C SER A 362 23.36 2.50 -16.12
N SER A 363 23.53 3.81 -16.15
CA SER A 363 22.49 4.79 -15.82
C SER A 363 21.37 4.89 -16.86
N VAL A 364 21.54 4.24 -18.01
CA VAL A 364 20.65 4.33 -19.16
C VAL A 364 19.97 3.00 -19.43
N SER A 365 18.64 3.04 -19.55
CA SER A 365 17.84 1.91 -20.01
C SER A 365 17.52 2.09 -21.48
N LEU A 366 17.92 1.12 -22.31
CA LEU A 366 17.66 1.12 -23.75
C LEU A 366 16.53 0.13 -24.07
N PRO A 367 15.47 0.52 -24.80
CA PRO A 367 14.26 -0.30 -24.97
C PRO A 367 14.46 -1.56 -25.80
N LEU A 368 15.59 -1.66 -26.52
CA LEU A 368 15.88 -2.79 -27.42
C LEU A 368 16.69 -3.91 -26.74
N LEU A 369 17.02 -3.78 -25.45
CA LEU A 369 17.87 -4.75 -24.74
C LEU A 369 17.10 -5.87 -24.06
N GLY A 370 15.85 -6.12 -24.45
CA GLY A 370 15.03 -7.18 -23.87
C GLY A 370 14.41 -6.78 -22.51
N PRO A 371 13.94 -7.78 -21.70
CA PRO A 371 13.10 -7.54 -20.52
C PRO A 371 13.72 -6.65 -19.45
N TYR A 372 15.03 -6.46 -19.46
CA TYR A 372 15.75 -5.68 -18.44
C TYR A 372 16.09 -4.23 -18.87
N GLY A 373 15.76 -3.82 -20.10
CA GLY A 373 16.14 -2.53 -20.65
C GLY A 373 14.99 -1.60 -21.01
N SER A 374 13.73 -2.03 -20.88
CA SER A 374 12.58 -1.19 -21.26
C SER A 374 12.21 -0.22 -20.14
N PRO A 375 12.12 1.08 -20.43
CA PRO A 375 11.75 2.08 -19.43
C PRO A 375 10.29 1.98 -18.96
N VAL A 376 9.39 1.38 -19.73
CA VAL A 376 7.97 1.34 -19.40
C VAL A 376 7.67 0.33 -18.30
N PRO A 377 8.04 -0.96 -18.41
CA PRO A 377 7.85 -1.92 -17.31
C PRO A 377 8.55 -1.49 -16.02
N ASP A 378 9.78 -0.99 -16.11
CA ASP A 378 10.56 -0.53 -14.97
C ASP A 378 9.89 0.68 -14.28
N ALA A 379 9.33 1.63 -15.05
CA ALA A 379 8.60 2.76 -14.51
C ALA A 379 7.32 2.32 -13.78
N ILE A 380 6.59 1.36 -14.35
CA ILE A 380 5.38 0.79 -13.75
C ILE A 380 5.74 0.07 -12.44
N LEU A 381 6.82 -0.69 -12.44
CA LEU A 381 7.31 -1.40 -11.26
C LEU A 381 7.76 -0.43 -10.16
N LEU A 382 8.56 0.58 -10.53
CA LEU A 382 9.06 1.62 -9.62
C LEU A 382 7.93 2.39 -8.94
N ALA A 383 6.94 2.84 -9.74
CA ALA A 383 5.76 3.52 -9.22
C ALA A 383 4.90 2.60 -8.33
N GLY A 384 4.75 1.33 -8.72
CA GLY A 384 3.99 0.34 -7.96
C GLY A 384 4.62 0.03 -6.59
N ILE A 385 5.94 -0.12 -6.52
CA ILE A 385 6.65 -0.35 -5.25
C ILE A 385 6.50 0.85 -4.32
N ALA A 386 6.69 2.08 -4.83
CA ALA A 386 6.51 3.30 -4.05
C ALA A 386 5.06 3.42 -3.52
N MET A 387 4.08 3.11 -4.37
CA MET A 387 2.66 3.08 -3.99
C MET A 387 2.36 2.05 -2.92
N LEU A 388 2.82 0.80 -3.08
CA LEU A 388 2.58 -0.27 -2.11
C LEU A 388 3.27 0.01 -0.78
N ALA A 389 4.51 0.49 -0.80
CA ALA A 389 5.24 0.86 0.40
C ALA A 389 4.50 1.95 1.20
N LEU A 390 3.97 2.97 0.52
CA LEU A 390 3.13 3.98 1.15
C LEU A 390 1.84 3.39 1.72
N ALA A 391 1.18 2.52 0.96
CA ALA A 391 -0.08 1.88 1.38
C ALA A 391 0.07 1.02 2.64
N ILE A 392 1.20 0.33 2.78
CA ILE A 392 1.53 -0.46 3.96
C ILE A 392 1.91 0.46 5.13
N ALA A 393 2.78 1.44 4.89
CA ALA A 393 3.28 2.32 5.93
C ALA A 393 2.18 3.14 6.61
N VAL A 394 1.20 3.65 5.85
CA VAL A 394 0.04 4.40 6.39
C VAL A 394 -0.81 3.56 7.35
N ARG A 395 -0.75 2.22 7.24
CA ARG A 395 -1.50 1.31 8.14
C ARG A 395 -0.72 0.87 9.36
N LEU A 396 0.59 0.74 9.23
CA LEU A 396 1.44 0.16 10.28
C LEU A 396 2.05 1.22 11.19
N VAL A 397 2.19 2.45 10.71
CA VAL A 397 2.94 3.51 11.38
C VAL A 397 2.09 4.78 11.48
N PRO A 398 2.20 5.60 12.55
CA PRO A 398 1.51 6.88 12.64
C PRO A 398 1.74 7.75 11.40
N LEU A 399 0.69 8.44 10.93
CA LEU A 399 0.64 9.13 9.63
C LEU A 399 1.83 10.10 9.39
N ARG A 400 2.37 10.70 10.47
CA ARG A 400 3.54 11.60 10.42
C ARG A 400 4.83 10.88 10.02
N TRP A 401 5.00 9.59 10.38
CA TRP A 401 6.18 8.78 10.10
C TRP A 401 6.02 7.88 8.87
N ALA A 402 4.79 7.70 8.39
CA ALA A 402 4.50 6.82 7.27
C ALA A 402 5.31 7.11 6.00
N PRO A 403 5.58 8.37 5.59
CA PRO A 403 6.42 8.64 4.43
C PRO A 403 7.86 8.17 4.58
N LEU A 404 8.45 8.37 5.78
CA LEU A 404 9.80 7.92 6.07
C LEU A 404 9.90 6.39 6.08
N ALA A 405 8.95 5.72 6.75
CA ALA A 405 8.89 4.26 6.78
C ALA A 405 8.70 3.68 5.37
N ALA A 406 7.84 4.29 4.55
CA ALA A 406 7.64 3.91 3.16
C ALA A 406 8.92 4.11 2.32
N ALA A 407 9.64 5.22 2.51
CA ALA A 407 10.89 5.51 1.81
C ALA A 407 11.98 4.49 2.13
N LEU A 408 12.16 4.17 3.40
CA LEU A 408 13.12 3.15 3.85
C LEU A 408 12.72 1.75 3.33
N GLY A 409 11.45 1.36 3.47
CA GLY A 409 10.96 0.08 2.97
C GLY A 409 11.09 -0.03 1.44
N ALA A 410 10.72 1.00 0.69
CA ALA A 410 10.87 1.02 -0.76
C ALA A 410 12.35 1.00 -1.17
N GLY A 411 13.23 1.70 -0.46
CA GLY A 411 14.67 1.74 -0.72
C GLY A 411 15.35 0.37 -0.64
N LEU A 412 14.77 -0.60 0.08
CA LEU A 412 15.27 -1.98 0.12
C LEU A 412 15.01 -2.74 -1.19
N PHE A 413 13.92 -2.41 -1.90
CA PHE A 413 13.50 -3.11 -3.11
C PHE A 413 13.77 -2.31 -4.39
N LEU A 414 13.88 -0.99 -4.27
CA LEU A 414 14.19 -0.10 -5.39
C LEU A 414 15.69 0.07 -5.55
N HIS A 415 16.18 -0.14 -6.77
CA HIS A 415 17.57 0.13 -7.12
C HIS A 415 17.65 1.07 -8.34
N PRO A 416 16.98 2.25 -8.32
CA PRO A 416 17.06 3.19 -9.42
C PRO A 416 18.45 3.83 -9.54
N LEU A 417 19.23 3.82 -8.44
CA LEU A 417 20.60 4.27 -8.37
C LEU A 417 21.50 3.06 -8.09
N PRO A 418 22.18 2.53 -9.11
CA PRO A 418 23.02 1.34 -8.97
C PRO A 418 24.39 1.69 -8.38
N ILE A 419 24.42 2.00 -7.08
CA ILE A 419 25.60 2.47 -6.37
C ILE A 419 26.07 1.43 -5.38
N GLU A 420 27.36 1.18 -5.34
CA GLU A 420 28.08 0.36 -4.35
C GLU A 420 29.04 1.24 -3.51
N PRO A 421 29.35 0.91 -2.25
CA PRO A 421 28.89 -0.26 -1.51
C PRO A 421 27.41 -0.20 -1.15
N ARG A 422 26.81 -1.34 -0.87
CA ARG A 422 25.36 -1.50 -0.65
C ARG A 422 24.74 -0.52 0.33
N LEU A 423 25.46 -0.12 1.37
CA LEU A 423 24.96 0.85 2.36
C LEU A 423 24.76 2.24 1.73
N ALA A 424 25.75 2.72 0.97
CA ALA A 424 25.64 3.99 0.25
C ALA A 424 24.51 3.94 -0.78
N GLY A 425 24.43 2.84 -1.53
CA GLY A 425 23.33 2.57 -2.47
C GLY A 425 21.97 2.58 -1.79
N PHE A 426 21.83 1.93 -0.63
CA PHE A 426 20.58 1.92 0.14
C PHE A 426 20.15 3.32 0.58
N VAL A 427 21.06 4.11 1.15
CA VAL A 427 20.75 5.48 1.61
C VAL A 427 20.25 6.35 0.47
N LEU A 428 20.97 6.32 -0.66
CA LEU A 428 20.61 7.11 -1.85
C LEU A 428 19.30 6.62 -2.49
N ASN A 429 19.09 5.30 -2.55
CA ASN A 429 17.84 4.73 -3.05
C ASN A 429 16.65 5.00 -2.13
N ALA A 430 16.84 5.00 -0.81
CA ALA A 430 15.81 5.42 0.14
C ALA A 430 15.47 6.91 -0.01
N GLY A 431 16.46 7.77 -0.22
CA GLY A 431 16.23 9.18 -0.56
C GLY A 431 15.43 9.36 -1.85
N PHE A 432 15.80 8.62 -2.91
CA PHE A 432 15.07 8.62 -4.18
C PHE A 432 13.63 8.11 -4.00
N ALA A 433 13.44 7.04 -3.26
CA ALA A 433 12.10 6.52 -2.91
C ALA A 433 11.29 7.55 -2.14
N GLY A 434 11.93 8.30 -1.23
CA GLY A 434 11.30 9.41 -0.50
C GLY A 434 10.73 10.49 -1.42
N LEU A 435 11.46 10.84 -2.49
CA LEU A 435 10.96 11.76 -3.52
C LEU A 435 9.74 11.17 -4.26
N LEU A 436 9.77 9.90 -4.64
CA LEU A 436 8.63 9.24 -5.28
C LEU A 436 7.40 9.24 -4.38
N ILE A 437 7.56 8.94 -3.09
CA ILE A 437 6.50 8.96 -2.10
C ILE A 437 5.96 10.37 -1.88
N TRP A 438 6.83 11.37 -1.88
CA TRP A 438 6.42 12.76 -1.80
C TRP A 438 5.62 13.19 -3.06
N ILE A 439 6.06 12.80 -4.27
CA ILE A 439 5.35 13.07 -5.54
C ILE A 439 3.96 12.46 -5.49
N VAL A 440 3.83 11.19 -5.12
CA VAL A 440 2.53 10.52 -5.09
C VAL A 440 1.57 11.14 -4.08
N ARG A 441 2.06 11.52 -2.91
CA ARG A 441 1.23 12.18 -1.88
C ARG A 441 0.74 13.56 -2.29
N ARG A 442 1.56 14.32 -3.01
CA ARG A 442 1.24 15.71 -3.35
C ARG A 442 0.56 15.86 -4.71
N ASN A 443 0.90 15.04 -5.67
CA ASN A 443 0.50 15.17 -7.07
C ASN A 443 -0.31 13.99 -7.60
N GLY A 444 -0.48 12.93 -6.80
CA GLY A 444 -1.27 11.75 -7.16
C GLY A 444 -0.52 10.72 -8.00
N LEU A 445 -1.20 9.63 -8.29
CA LEU A 445 -0.63 8.44 -8.90
C LEU A 445 -0.27 8.63 -10.39
N THR A 446 -1.08 9.39 -11.13
CA THR A 446 -0.79 9.71 -12.54
C THR A 446 0.50 10.51 -12.68
N ALA A 447 0.72 11.48 -11.78
CA ALA A 447 1.96 12.25 -11.77
C ALA A 447 3.18 11.38 -11.42
N LEU A 448 3.05 10.46 -10.46
CA LEU A 448 4.11 9.51 -10.12
C LEU A 448 4.47 8.61 -11.31
N LEU A 449 3.48 7.97 -11.92
CA LEU A 449 3.71 7.09 -13.07
C LEU A 449 4.37 7.83 -14.22
N THR A 450 3.87 9.03 -14.56
CA THR A 450 4.49 9.90 -15.59
C THR A 450 5.91 10.27 -15.22
N ALA A 451 6.18 10.63 -13.97
CA ALA A 451 7.51 10.97 -13.49
C ALA A 451 8.48 9.79 -13.64
N CYS A 452 8.07 8.58 -13.29
CA CYS A 452 8.88 7.38 -13.45
C CYS A 452 9.16 7.08 -14.92
N VAL A 453 8.15 7.18 -15.81
CA VAL A 453 8.34 6.96 -17.26
C VAL A 453 9.32 7.97 -17.83
N VAL A 454 9.16 9.25 -17.53
CA VAL A 454 10.04 10.32 -18.02
C VAL A 454 11.47 10.16 -17.46
N ALA A 455 11.60 9.86 -16.17
CA ALA A 455 12.90 9.68 -15.52
C ALA A 455 13.72 8.51 -16.10
N LEU A 456 13.06 7.49 -16.60
CA LEU A 456 13.71 6.34 -17.20
C LEU A 456 13.92 6.50 -18.72
N ALA A 457 12.95 7.12 -19.42
CA ALA A 457 13.02 7.27 -20.87
C ALA A 457 13.93 8.41 -21.33
N PHE A 458 13.96 9.54 -20.61
CA PHE A 458 14.66 10.75 -21.07
C PHE A 458 16.17 10.57 -21.20
N PRO A 459 16.91 10.00 -20.23
CA PRO A 459 18.33 9.75 -20.39
C PRO A 459 18.65 8.87 -21.59
N GLY A 460 17.82 7.83 -21.78
CA GLY A 460 17.95 6.94 -22.94
C GLY A 460 17.68 7.63 -24.27
N ALA A 461 16.72 8.56 -24.33
CA ALA A 461 16.44 9.35 -25.54
C ALA A 461 17.60 10.26 -25.89
N VAL A 462 18.20 10.94 -24.92
CA VAL A 462 19.36 11.83 -25.15
C VAL A 462 20.57 11.03 -25.65
N LEU A 463 20.84 9.88 -25.00
CA LEU A 463 21.94 9.02 -25.47
C LEU A 463 21.65 8.46 -26.87
N ALA A 464 20.43 8.00 -27.14
CA ALA A 464 20.05 7.48 -28.46
C ALA A 464 20.08 8.54 -29.55
N ALA A 465 19.90 9.83 -29.23
CA ALA A 465 20.04 10.92 -30.17
C ALA A 465 21.48 11.06 -30.71
N GLY A 466 22.49 10.82 -29.86
CA GLY A 466 23.90 10.77 -30.29
C GLY A 466 24.22 9.58 -31.20
N TYR A 467 23.37 8.55 -31.19
CA TYR A 467 23.57 7.29 -31.93
C TYR A 467 22.41 6.98 -32.89
N LEU A 468 21.74 8.01 -33.41
CA LEU A 468 20.59 7.88 -34.32
C LEU A 468 20.79 6.90 -35.48
N PRO A 469 21.97 6.88 -36.18
CA PRO A 469 22.20 5.95 -37.28
C PRO A 469 22.07 4.46 -36.85
N TRP A 470 22.33 4.18 -35.58
CA TRP A 470 22.32 2.83 -35.01
C TRP A 470 21.00 2.44 -34.39
N MET A 471 20.23 3.43 -33.89
CA MET A 471 19.09 3.20 -33.05
C MET A 471 17.90 4.16 -33.33
N PRO A 472 17.50 4.35 -34.60
CA PRO A 472 16.44 5.31 -34.90
C PRO A 472 15.10 4.94 -34.22
N GLY A 473 14.79 3.66 -34.14
CA GLY A 473 13.59 3.18 -33.46
C GLY A 473 13.62 3.41 -31.94
N ALA A 474 14.77 3.22 -31.31
CA ALA A 474 14.94 3.46 -29.89
C ALA A 474 14.75 4.92 -29.51
N PHE A 475 15.38 5.84 -30.26
CA PHE A 475 15.19 7.29 -30.08
C PHE A 475 13.71 7.65 -30.20
N THR A 476 13.05 7.19 -31.27
CA THR A 476 11.64 7.50 -31.51
C THR A 476 10.75 7.06 -30.32
N VAL A 477 10.91 5.83 -29.86
CA VAL A 477 10.12 5.31 -28.72
C VAL A 477 10.42 6.07 -27.43
N LEU A 478 11.70 6.28 -27.11
CA LEU A 478 12.11 6.93 -25.87
C LEU A 478 11.74 8.43 -25.83
N ALA A 479 11.82 9.13 -26.95
CA ALA A 479 11.43 10.52 -27.06
C ALA A 479 9.91 10.72 -27.13
N ALA A 480 9.17 9.77 -27.72
CA ALA A 480 7.72 9.84 -27.81
C ALA A 480 7.04 9.79 -26.44
N LEU A 481 7.58 9.05 -25.47
CA LEU A 481 6.99 8.90 -24.13
C LEU A 481 6.89 10.24 -23.36
N PRO A 482 8.00 10.99 -23.15
CA PRO A 482 7.93 12.30 -22.50
C PRO A 482 7.17 13.32 -23.35
N ALA A 483 7.30 13.29 -24.70
CA ALA A 483 6.54 14.16 -25.59
C ALA A 483 5.04 13.92 -25.51
N ALA A 484 4.59 12.68 -25.45
CA ALA A 484 3.18 12.32 -25.23
C ALA A 484 2.66 12.84 -23.89
N ALA A 485 3.44 12.75 -22.83
CA ALA A 485 3.06 13.26 -21.52
C ALA A 485 2.83 14.79 -21.57
N VAL A 486 3.69 15.54 -22.25
CA VAL A 486 3.53 16.98 -22.44
C VAL A 486 2.31 17.29 -23.31
N LEU A 487 2.18 16.63 -24.46
CA LEU A 487 1.09 16.86 -25.41
C LEU A 487 -0.28 16.57 -24.76
N LEU A 488 -0.43 15.40 -24.16
CA LEU A 488 -1.66 15.02 -23.44
C LEU A 488 -1.92 15.95 -22.24
N GLY A 489 -0.86 16.39 -21.54
CA GLY A 489 -0.96 17.35 -20.46
C GLY A 489 -1.52 18.71 -20.92
N VAL A 490 -1.02 19.24 -22.04
CA VAL A 490 -1.50 20.49 -22.63
C VAL A 490 -2.94 20.33 -23.14
N ILE A 491 -3.26 19.25 -23.84
CA ILE A 491 -4.62 18.95 -24.30
C ILE A 491 -5.58 18.87 -23.10
N GLY A 492 -5.18 18.20 -22.01
CA GLY A 492 -6.00 18.09 -20.81
C GLY A 492 -6.30 19.46 -20.18
N ILE A 493 -5.30 20.33 -20.08
CA ILE A 493 -5.50 21.69 -19.52
C ILE A 493 -6.36 22.57 -20.43
N SER A 494 -6.26 22.41 -21.74
CA SER A 494 -7.05 23.21 -22.69
C SER A 494 -8.54 22.84 -22.73
N ARG A 495 -8.90 21.64 -22.31
CA ARG A 495 -10.28 21.17 -22.21
C ARG A 495 -10.97 21.79 -20.99
N SER A 496 -11.52 23.00 -21.17
CA SER A 496 -12.32 23.67 -20.13
C SER A 496 -13.74 23.08 -20.06
N GLY A 497 -14.20 22.70 -18.88
CA GLY A 497 -15.64 22.56 -18.59
C GLY A 497 -16.22 21.17 -18.41
N ALA A 498 -15.46 20.09 -18.45
CA ALA A 498 -16.04 18.79 -18.07
C ALA A 498 -15.87 18.51 -16.56
N PRO A 499 -16.96 18.22 -15.81
CA PRO A 499 -16.84 17.73 -14.45
C PRO A 499 -16.23 16.32 -14.48
N GLU A 500 -14.89 16.27 -14.38
CA GLU A 500 -14.08 15.07 -14.58
C GLU A 500 -14.37 13.97 -13.56
N LEU A 501 -14.79 14.33 -12.37
CA LEU A 501 -14.90 13.42 -11.23
C LEU A 501 -16.31 12.95 -10.92
N GLN A 502 -17.33 13.75 -11.21
CA GLN A 502 -18.71 13.42 -10.81
C GLN A 502 -19.35 12.26 -11.58
N ARG A 503 -18.70 11.77 -12.67
CA ARG A 503 -19.25 10.70 -13.52
C ARG A 503 -18.43 9.40 -13.53
N LEU A 504 -17.33 9.33 -12.82
CA LEU A 504 -16.59 8.08 -12.64
C LEU A 504 -17.10 7.44 -11.34
N ALA A 505 -17.96 6.44 -11.48
CA ALA A 505 -18.40 5.68 -10.33
C ALA A 505 -17.18 4.98 -9.68
N PRO A 506 -16.90 5.23 -8.40
CA PRO A 506 -15.82 4.52 -7.71
C PRO A 506 -16.10 3.02 -7.70
N PRO A 507 -15.08 2.15 -7.60
CA PRO A 507 -15.27 0.72 -7.50
C PRO A 507 -16.28 0.34 -6.42
N ALA A 508 -17.05 -0.73 -6.67
CA ALA A 508 -18.16 -1.12 -5.79
C ALA A 508 -17.73 -1.29 -4.31
N PHE A 509 -16.52 -1.79 -4.06
CA PHE A 509 -16.01 -1.93 -2.70
C PHE A 509 -15.72 -0.58 -2.02
N VAL A 510 -15.30 0.44 -2.76
CA VAL A 510 -15.06 1.80 -2.25
C VAL A 510 -16.37 2.44 -1.84
N ARG A 511 -17.42 2.32 -2.67
CA ARG A 511 -18.77 2.79 -2.33
C ARG A 511 -19.28 2.16 -1.05
N ARG A 512 -19.12 0.84 -0.90
CA ARG A 512 -19.49 0.14 0.34
C ARG A 512 -18.74 0.67 1.56
N LEU A 513 -17.43 0.88 1.43
CA LEU A 513 -16.62 1.44 2.53
C LEU A 513 -17.03 2.86 2.91
N GLU A 514 -17.40 3.69 1.94
CA GLU A 514 -17.90 5.05 2.19
C GLU A 514 -19.28 5.00 2.86
N GLU A 515 -20.16 4.11 2.39
CA GLU A 515 -21.47 3.87 2.99
C GLU A 515 -21.33 3.36 4.45
N GLU A 516 -20.46 2.37 4.68
CA GLU A 516 -20.16 1.87 6.03
C GLU A 516 -19.62 2.98 6.95
N ARG A 517 -18.64 3.77 6.47
CA ARG A 517 -18.09 4.89 7.25
C ARG A 517 -19.11 5.98 7.54
N ARG A 518 -19.94 6.31 6.55
CA ARG A 518 -21.02 7.28 6.73
C ARG A 518 -22.03 6.78 7.76
N PHE A 519 -22.43 5.53 7.65
CA PHE A 519 -23.31 4.89 8.60
C PHE A 519 -22.72 4.88 10.02
N GLN A 520 -21.47 4.51 10.18
CA GLN A 520 -20.78 4.54 11.48
C GLN A 520 -20.72 5.97 12.05
N HIS A 521 -20.39 6.96 11.21
CA HIS A 521 -20.34 8.34 11.66
C HIS A 521 -21.74 8.86 12.10
N GLU A 522 -22.78 8.48 11.38
CA GLU A 522 -24.16 8.81 11.74
C GLU A 522 -24.56 8.14 13.07
N MET A 523 -24.14 6.87 13.28
CA MET A 523 -24.37 6.16 14.55
C MET A 523 -23.62 6.82 15.71
N ASP A 524 -22.36 7.22 15.53
CA ASP A 524 -21.59 7.96 16.53
C ASP A 524 -22.23 9.28 16.93
N LEU A 525 -22.77 10.01 15.94
CA LEU A 525 -23.51 11.26 16.20
C LEU A 525 -24.78 10.99 17.00
N LEU A 526 -25.54 9.95 16.65
CA LEU A 526 -26.73 9.54 17.35
C LEU A 526 -26.43 9.18 18.81
N ALA A 527 -25.41 8.37 19.04
CA ALA A 527 -24.96 8.01 20.38
C ALA A 527 -24.56 9.23 21.23
N LYS A 528 -23.91 10.22 20.62
CA LYS A 528 -23.61 11.49 21.30
C LYS A 528 -24.87 12.29 21.65
N MET A 529 -25.85 12.32 20.76
CA MET A 529 -27.13 13.00 21.01
C MET A 529 -27.90 12.30 22.14
N GLN A 530 -27.98 10.97 22.15
CA GLN A 530 -28.65 10.19 23.21
C GLN A 530 -27.99 10.38 24.58
N ARG A 531 -26.66 10.36 24.66
CA ARG A 531 -25.98 10.70 25.92
C ARG A 531 -26.33 12.09 26.44
N GLY A 532 -26.65 13.01 25.56
CA GLY A 532 -27.13 14.35 25.91
C GLY A 532 -28.55 14.39 26.45
N LEU A 533 -29.35 13.35 26.23
CA LEU A 533 -30.69 13.21 26.77
C LEU A 533 -30.72 12.78 28.25
N LEU A 534 -29.70 12.03 28.70
CA LEU A 534 -29.60 11.63 30.10
C LEU A 534 -29.20 12.83 30.98
N PRO A 535 -29.64 12.89 32.25
CA PRO A 535 -29.27 13.96 33.18
C PRO A 535 -27.76 14.06 33.34
N ARG A 536 -27.19 15.22 33.07
CA ARG A 536 -25.72 15.47 33.23
C ARG A 536 -25.34 15.62 34.69
N THR A 537 -26.24 16.13 35.49
CA THR A 537 -26.10 16.32 36.93
C THR A 537 -27.41 15.91 37.62
N LEU A 538 -27.28 15.17 38.68
CA LEU A 538 -28.45 14.80 39.51
C LEU A 538 -28.77 15.94 40.47
N PRO A 539 -30.05 16.24 40.70
CA PRO A 539 -30.41 17.30 41.64
C PRO A 539 -30.03 16.88 43.07
N ARG A 540 -29.65 17.86 43.85
CA ARG A 540 -29.45 17.66 45.31
C ARG A 540 -30.82 17.81 46.00
N ILE A 541 -31.22 16.80 46.77
CA ILE A 541 -32.48 16.77 47.44
C ILE A 541 -32.16 16.62 48.93
N GLU A 542 -32.65 17.54 49.72
CA GLU A 542 -32.41 17.52 51.19
C GLU A 542 -32.95 16.24 51.79
N GLY A 543 -32.15 15.59 52.61
CA GLY A 543 -32.50 14.29 53.23
C GLY A 543 -32.41 13.08 52.28
N TYR A 544 -31.87 13.24 51.07
CA TYR A 544 -31.71 12.14 50.09
C TYR A 544 -30.34 12.15 49.44
N GLU A 545 -29.87 10.96 49.15
CA GLU A 545 -28.74 10.70 48.28
C GLU A 545 -29.24 10.00 47.01
N LEU A 546 -28.76 10.50 45.86
CA LEU A 546 -29.15 9.98 44.55
C LEU A 546 -27.91 9.67 43.73
N ALA A 547 -27.79 8.43 43.24
CA ALA A 547 -26.75 8.00 42.36
C ALA A 547 -27.33 7.26 41.14
N ALA A 548 -26.81 7.51 39.98
CA ALA A 548 -27.26 6.86 38.74
C ALA A 548 -26.09 6.62 37.77
N ARG A 549 -26.18 5.52 37.07
CA ARG A 549 -25.22 5.18 36.00
C ARG A 549 -25.95 4.40 34.90
N SER A 550 -25.70 4.83 33.65
CA SER A 550 -26.09 4.09 32.46
C SER A 550 -24.82 3.71 31.67
N ILE A 551 -24.72 2.44 31.28
CA ILE A 551 -23.65 1.83 30.53
C ILE A 551 -24.26 1.31 29.24
N ILE A 552 -23.89 1.92 28.12
CA ILE A 552 -24.41 1.59 26.80
C ILE A 552 -23.60 0.41 26.23
N ALA A 553 -24.26 -0.64 25.82
CA ALA A 553 -23.66 -1.85 25.25
C ALA A 553 -23.34 -1.69 23.75
N ASN A 554 -24.19 -0.98 23.01
CA ASN A 554 -24.11 -0.79 21.57
C ASN A 554 -23.93 0.70 21.20
N GLU A 555 -23.86 1.00 19.90
CA GLU A 555 -23.64 2.37 19.39
C GLU A 555 -24.78 3.33 19.79
N ALA A 556 -26.01 2.84 19.97
CA ALA A 556 -27.19 3.59 20.43
C ALA A 556 -28.04 2.74 21.37
N GLY A 557 -28.26 3.24 22.58
CA GLY A 557 -28.93 2.52 23.65
C GLY A 557 -30.42 2.86 23.80
N GLY A 558 -31.20 1.97 24.44
CA GLY A 558 -32.61 2.14 24.77
C GLY A 558 -32.87 2.73 26.14
N ASP A 559 -31.98 2.50 27.08
CA ASP A 559 -32.10 2.87 28.46
C ASP A 559 -32.26 4.36 28.71
N LEU A 560 -33.15 4.72 29.57
CA LEU A 560 -33.38 6.10 30.01
C LEU A 560 -33.63 6.19 31.52
N TYR A 561 -33.19 7.24 32.13
CA TYR A 561 -33.63 7.67 33.43
C TYR A 561 -33.79 9.20 33.47
N ASP A 562 -34.63 9.67 34.36
CA ASP A 562 -34.80 11.09 34.59
C ASP A 562 -35.20 11.41 36.04
N VAL A 563 -34.79 12.59 36.47
CA VAL A 563 -35.13 13.10 37.81
C VAL A 563 -35.67 14.49 37.67
N LEU A 564 -36.95 14.68 37.98
CA LEU A 564 -37.67 15.92 37.77
C LEU A 564 -38.22 16.47 39.09
N SER A 565 -38.28 17.77 39.24
CA SER A 565 -38.98 18.43 40.32
C SER A 565 -40.23 19.14 39.76
N ASP A 566 -41.36 18.97 40.40
CA ASP A 566 -42.63 19.59 39.89
C ASP A 566 -42.89 20.99 40.40
N GLY A 567 -41.98 21.54 41.20
CA GLY A 567 -42.17 22.88 41.81
C GLY A 567 -43.25 22.90 42.94
N GLN A 568 -43.87 21.76 43.25
CA GLN A 568 -44.85 21.59 44.31
C GLN A 568 -44.31 20.75 45.47
N GLY A 569 -42.99 20.55 45.52
CA GLY A 569 -42.32 19.80 46.58
C GLY A 569 -42.27 18.29 46.37
N TYR A 570 -42.65 17.77 45.19
CA TYR A 570 -42.51 16.36 44.88
C TYR A 570 -41.30 16.09 43.98
N LEU A 571 -40.61 15.00 44.30
CA LEU A 571 -39.59 14.39 43.48
C LEU A 571 -40.21 13.39 42.52
N TRP A 572 -39.91 13.50 41.26
CA TRP A 572 -40.26 12.51 40.25
C TRP A 572 -38.96 11.78 39.77
N LEU A 573 -39.00 10.44 39.78
CA LEU A 573 -37.91 9.63 39.25
C LEU A 573 -38.50 8.65 38.24
N ALA A 574 -37.92 8.64 37.05
CA ALA A 574 -38.23 7.74 35.96
C ALA A 574 -37.05 6.84 35.64
N ALA A 575 -37.27 5.56 35.43
CA ALA A 575 -36.32 4.61 34.88
C ALA A 575 -37.04 3.73 33.86
N GLY A 576 -36.46 3.50 32.72
CA GLY A 576 -37.09 2.76 31.64
C GLY A 576 -36.12 2.34 30.53
N ASP A 577 -36.65 1.50 29.64
CA ASP A 577 -35.95 1.05 28.46
C ASP A 577 -36.85 1.08 27.23
N VAL A 578 -36.32 1.46 26.10
CA VAL A 578 -36.98 1.50 24.79
C VAL A 578 -36.59 0.29 23.98
N ALA A 579 -37.52 -0.59 23.69
CA ALA A 579 -37.27 -1.81 22.92
C ALA A 579 -36.65 -1.54 21.56
N GLY A 580 -35.54 -2.24 21.27
CA GLY A 580 -34.82 -2.15 19.99
C GLY A 580 -33.55 -1.32 20.06
N HIS A 581 -32.94 -1.04 18.90
CA HIS A 581 -31.68 -0.31 18.80
C HIS A 581 -31.69 0.65 17.59
N GLY A 582 -30.77 1.59 17.57
CA GLY A 582 -30.58 2.49 16.46
C GLY A 582 -31.53 3.72 16.46
N TYR A 583 -31.79 4.28 15.29
CA TYR A 583 -32.53 5.54 15.13
C TYR A 583 -33.92 5.55 15.74
N SER A 584 -34.70 4.48 15.53
CA SER A 584 -36.06 4.40 16.02
C SER A 584 -36.12 4.39 17.54
N CYS A 585 -35.17 3.70 18.18
CA CYS A 585 -35.02 3.67 19.64
C CYS A 585 -34.68 5.06 20.18
N ALA A 586 -33.70 5.76 19.60
CA ALA A 586 -33.32 7.10 20.01
C ALA A 586 -34.46 8.13 19.92
N ILE A 587 -35.27 8.05 18.86
CA ILE A 587 -36.45 8.91 18.70
C ILE A 587 -37.49 8.60 19.77
N ALA A 588 -37.79 7.34 20.00
CA ALA A 588 -38.77 6.94 21.01
C ALA A 588 -38.32 7.31 22.44
N GLN A 589 -37.03 7.19 22.76
CA GLN A 589 -36.41 7.65 24.00
C GLN A 589 -36.61 9.18 24.18
N ALA A 590 -36.27 9.98 23.15
CA ALA A 590 -36.46 11.43 23.20
C ALA A 590 -37.94 11.83 23.37
N MET A 591 -38.84 11.13 22.68
CA MET A 591 -40.28 11.35 22.80
C MET A 591 -40.79 10.98 24.19
N THR A 592 -40.36 9.87 24.77
CA THR A 592 -40.72 9.46 26.13
C THR A 592 -40.26 10.49 27.15
N LYS A 593 -39.00 10.95 27.06
CA LYS A 593 -38.50 12.01 27.94
C LYS A 593 -39.27 13.34 27.79
N ALA A 594 -39.53 13.77 26.58
CA ALA A 594 -40.33 14.97 26.36
C ALA A 594 -41.74 14.86 26.91
N ALA A 595 -42.38 13.70 26.74
CA ALA A 595 -43.70 13.44 27.32
C ALA A 595 -43.64 13.49 28.85
N LEU A 596 -42.67 12.83 29.49
CA LEU A 596 -42.50 12.85 30.95
C LEU A 596 -42.26 14.27 31.45
N ALA A 597 -41.31 15.00 30.85
CA ALA A 597 -41.01 16.38 31.27
C ALA A 597 -42.22 17.32 31.15
N SER A 598 -43.09 17.10 30.17
CA SER A 598 -44.31 17.91 30.00
C SER A 598 -45.51 17.50 30.86
N LEU A 599 -45.56 16.23 31.27
CA LEU A 599 -46.69 15.64 31.97
C LEU A 599 -46.47 15.49 33.47
N ALA A 600 -45.24 15.30 33.95
CA ALA A 600 -44.93 15.27 35.36
C ALA A 600 -45.30 16.54 36.07
N GLY A 601 -45.88 16.45 37.29
CA GLY A 601 -46.39 17.57 38.03
C GLY A 601 -47.89 17.88 37.77
N ARG A 602 -48.30 19.12 38.05
CA ARG A 602 -49.69 19.58 37.88
C ARG A 602 -50.73 18.74 38.66
N GLY A 603 -50.37 18.20 39.85
CA GLY A 603 -51.26 17.43 40.71
C GLY A 603 -51.59 16.04 40.20
N ARG A 604 -50.90 15.52 39.15
CA ARG A 604 -51.14 14.20 38.58
C ARG A 604 -50.47 13.10 39.39
N THR A 605 -51.00 11.89 39.28
CA THR A 605 -50.39 10.68 39.81
C THR A 605 -49.47 10.06 38.76
N PRO A 606 -48.52 9.17 39.15
CA PRO A 606 -47.69 8.43 38.23
C PRO A 606 -48.47 7.65 37.17
N ALA A 607 -49.57 6.98 37.55
CA ALA A 607 -50.45 6.25 36.63
C ALA A 607 -51.10 7.17 35.60
N GLU A 608 -51.53 8.37 35.98
CA GLU A 608 -52.07 9.36 35.04
C GLU A 608 -51.02 9.84 34.05
N VAL A 609 -49.79 10.05 34.51
CA VAL A 609 -48.67 10.48 33.63
C VAL A 609 -48.36 9.34 32.65
N LEU A 610 -48.22 8.10 33.09
CA LEU A 610 -47.99 6.95 32.22
C LEU A 610 -49.11 6.79 31.17
N HIS A 611 -50.37 6.87 31.61
CA HIS A 611 -51.51 6.81 30.68
C HIS A 611 -51.48 7.88 29.60
N ARG A 612 -51.11 9.11 29.95
CA ARG A 612 -51.02 10.23 28.99
C ARG A 612 -49.79 10.07 28.08
N ALA A 613 -48.67 9.62 28.63
CA ALA A 613 -47.45 9.30 27.88
C ALA A 613 -47.72 8.21 26.84
N ASP A 614 -48.42 7.13 27.21
CA ASP A 614 -48.85 6.07 26.29
C ASP A 614 -49.68 6.63 25.12
N ARG A 615 -50.60 7.54 25.38
CA ARG A 615 -51.38 8.21 24.33
C ARG A 615 -50.52 9.07 23.41
N VAL A 616 -49.56 9.81 23.95
CA VAL A 616 -48.63 10.63 23.16
C VAL A 616 -47.76 9.76 22.24
N LEU A 617 -47.17 8.69 22.76
CA LEU A 617 -46.35 7.77 22.02
C LEU A 617 -47.13 7.08 20.89
N ARG A 618 -48.37 6.64 21.16
CA ARG A 618 -49.26 6.07 20.14
C ARG A 618 -49.65 7.05 19.05
N ALA A 619 -49.88 8.29 19.40
CA ALA A 619 -50.29 9.33 18.46
C ALA A 619 -49.16 9.81 17.55
N ALA A 620 -47.91 9.63 17.96
CA ALA A 620 -46.74 10.06 17.22
C ALA A 620 -46.39 9.15 16.00
N GLY A 621 -47.14 8.07 15.80
CA GLY A 621 -47.01 7.23 14.60
C GLY A 621 -46.74 5.76 14.92
N PRO A 622 -46.70 4.86 13.92
CA PRO A 622 -46.48 3.46 14.09
C PRO A 622 -45.01 3.17 14.40
N THR A 623 -44.56 3.53 15.59
CA THR A 623 -43.27 3.04 16.07
C THR A 623 -43.44 1.57 16.46
N ARG A 624 -42.66 0.70 15.91
CA ARG A 624 -42.58 -0.69 16.34
C ARG A 624 -41.94 -0.82 17.72
N ASN A 625 -41.49 0.30 18.28
CA ASN A 625 -40.78 0.36 19.55
C ASN A 625 -41.75 0.70 20.67
N PHE A 626 -41.77 -0.11 21.69
CA PHE A 626 -42.46 0.14 22.94
C PHE A 626 -41.45 0.56 24.01
N THR A 627 -41.91 1.22 25.05
CA THR A 627 -41.05 1.67 26.16
C THR A 627 -41.51 1.05 27.46
N SER A 628 -40.67 0.27 28.11
CA SER A 628 -40.83 -0.11 29.49
C SER A 628 -40.47 1.06 30.39
N LEU A 629 -41.27 1.35 31.43
CA LEU A 629 -41.04 2.53 32.26
C LEU A 629 -41.59 2.38 33.65
N THR A 630 -40.78 2.66 34.65
CA THR A 630 -41.23 2.85 36.04
C THR A 630 -41.16 4.32 36.40
N LEU A 631 -42.20 4.84 37.05
CA LEU A 631 -42.32 6.23 37.44
C LEU A 631 -42.69 6.35 38.93
N LEU A 632 -41.83 7.00 39.69
CA LEU A 632 -42.01 7.32 41.10
C LEU A 632 -42.36 8.80 41.25
N ARG A 633 -43.36 9.12 42.11
CA ARG A 633 -43.60 10.46 42.67
C ARG A 633 -43.48 10.39 44.18
N LEU A 634 -42.54 11.08 44.77
CA LEU A 634 -42.21 11.02 46.20
C LEU A 634 -42.26 12.42 46.83
N ARG A 635 -42.82 12.52 48.05
CA ARG A 635 -42.73 13.70 48.90
C ARG A 635 -41.46 13.55 49.76
N PRO A 636 -40.44 14.37 49.58
CA PRO A 636 -39.18 14.17 50.30
C PRO A 636 -39.31 14.35 51.80
N GLU A 637 -40.17 15.23 52.29
CA GLU A 637 -40.33 15.50 53.73
C GLU A 637 -40.81 14.26 54.50
N SER A 638 -41.81 13.57 53.94
CA SER A 638 -42.44 12.42 54.64
C SER A 638 -41.85 11.07 54.18
N GLY A 639 -41.28 10.98 52.99
CA GLY A 639 -40.88 9.72 52.36
C GLY A 639 -42.09 8.95 51.77
N GLU A 640 -43.28 9.56 51.76
CA GLU A 640 -44.45 8.97 51.17
C GLU A 640 -44.52 9.27 49.68
N GLY A 641 -45.02 8.32 48.90
CA GLY A 641 -45.11 8.48 47.47
C GLY A 641 -46.00 7.48 46.78
N TRP A 642 -46.06 7.55 45.50
CA TRP A 642 -46.74 6.62 44.63
C TRP A 642 -45.76 6.17 43.50
N LEU A 643 -45.85 4.90 43.19
CA LEU A 643 -45.11 4.27 42.11
C LEU A 643 -46.07 3.64 41.13
N SER A 644 -45.80 3.81 39.84
CA SER A 644 -46.52 3.15 38.78
C SER A 644 -45.53 2.53 37.78
N ASN A 645 -45.88 1.40 37.20
CA ASN A 645 -45.01 0.65 36.30
C ASN A 645 -45.71 0.38 34.95
N ALA A 646 -44.99 0.48 33.89
CA ALA A 646 -45.37 0.14 32.51
C ALA A 646 -44.40 -0.92 31.95
N GLY A 647 -44.37 -2.10 32.57
CA GLY A 647 -43.62 -3.27 32.08
C GLY A 647 -42.09 -3.17 32.20
N HIS A 648 -41.59 -2.30 33.07
CA HIS A 648 -40.18 -2.26 33.44
C HIS A 648 -39.85 -3.22 34.58
N PRO A 649 -38.63 -3.70 34.77
CA PRO A 649 -38.24 -4.48 35.94
C PRO A 649 -38.69 -3.83 37.26
N TYR A 650 -39.15 -4.63 38.20
CA TYR A 650 -39.68 -4.08 39.44
C TYR A 650 -38.59 -3.43 40.27
N PRO A 651 -38.84 -2.23 40.81
CA PRO A 651 -37.89 -1.60 41.72
C PRO A 651 -37.74 -2.38 42.99
N LEU A 652 -36.52 -2.39 43.53
CA LEU A 652 -36.20 -3.05 44.80
C LEU A 652 -36.18 -2.00 45.91
N LEU A 653 -36.97 -2.23 46.95
CA LEU A 653 -36.93 -1.50 48.20
C LEU A 653 -36.09 -2.25 49.23
N VAL A 654 -35.09 -1.57 49.77
CA VAL A 654 -34.23 -2.08 50.82
C VAL A 654 -34.50 -1.27 52.08
N ALA A 655 -34.99 -1.92 53.12
CA ALA A 655 -35.27 -1.33 54.43
C ALA A 655 -35.09 -2.37 55.53
N ASP A 656 -34.54 -1.98 56.65
CA ASP A 656 -34.32 -2.83 57.84
C ASP A 656 -33.60 -4.16 57.55
N GLY A 657 -32.66 -4.14 56.54
CA GLY A 657 -31.92 -5.33 56.12
C GLY A 657 -32.70 -6.30 55.23
N GLU A 658 -33.93 -5.97 54.87
CA GLU A 658 -34.74 -6.75 53.93
C GLU A 658 -34.80 -6.12 52.55
N VAL A 659 -34.83 -6.98 51.50
CA VAL A 659 -34.99 -6.56 50.09
C VAL A 659 -36.33 -7.07 49.58
N SER A 660 -37.21 -6.14 49.23
CA SER A 660 -38.56 -6.45 48.71
C SER A 660 -38.73 -5.87 47.29
N GLU A 661 -39.39 -6.60 46.41
CA GLU A 661 -39.80 -6.11 45.10
C GLU A 661 -41.13 -5.38 45.21
N ILE A 662 -41.22 -4.22 44.48
CA ILE A 662 -42.48 -3.50 44.39
C ILE A 662 -43.17 -3.97 43.11
N GLU A 663 -43.94 -5.03 43.21
CA GLU A 663 -44.60 -5.68 42.07
C GLU A 663 -45.79 -4.86 41.57
N ILE A 664 -45.71 -4.36 40.31
CA ILE A 664 -46.79 -3.70 39.57
C ILE A 664 -46.74 -4.23 38.15
N SER A 665 -47.59 -5.19 37.84
CA SER A 665 -47.59 -5.81 36.50
C SER A 665 -48.43 -4.99 35.53
N ALA A 666 -47.80 -4.49 34.48
CA ALA A 666 -48.44 -3.79 33.36
C ALA A 666 -47.70 -3.98 32.06
N LEU A 667 -48.31 -3.66 30.93
CA LEU A 667 -47.65 -3.67 29.63
C LEU A 667 -46.86 -2.38 29.41
N PRO A 668 -45.74 -2.46 28.65
CA PRO A 668 -44.98 -1.29 28.20
C PRO A 668 -45.85 -0.24 27.47
N LEU A 669 -45.41 1.01 27.53
CA LEU A 669 -46.03 2.11 26.77
C LEU A 669 -45.90 1.82 25.26
N GLY A 670 -46.99 2.05 24.53
CA GLY A 670 -47.05 1.79 23.09
C GLY A 670 -47.37 0.34 22.69
N LEU A 671 -47.36 -0.63 23.63
CA LEU A 671 -47.58 -2.05 23.36
C LEU A 671 -49.06 -2.44 23.63
N GLY A 672 -49.67 -3.18 22.70
CA GLY A 672 -51.03 -3.69 22.81
C GLY A 672 -52.12 -2.62 22.82
N PRO A 673 -53.36 -2.90 23.26
CA PRO A 673 -54.44 -1.93 23.35
C PRO A 673 -54.21 -0.92 24.49
N PRO A 674 -54.77 0.31 24.41
CA PRO A 674 -54.70 1.30 25.49
C PRO A 674 -55.20 0.75 26.81
N ARG A 675 -54.44 0.92 27.88
CA ARG A 675 -54.74 0.43 29.21
C ARG A 675 -54.64 1.55 30.26
N ARG A 676 -55.24 1.28 31.45
CA ARG A 676 -55.01 2.14 32.61
C ARG A 676 -53.88 1.53 33.44
N TYR A 677 -52.98 2.39 33.87
CA TYR A 677 -51.90 2.05 34.80
C TYR A 677 -52.44 2.24 36.22
N GLU A 678 -51.80 1.63 37.20
CA GLU A 678 -52.20 1.66 38.61
C GLU A 678 -51.11 2.33 39.44
N ASP A 679 -51.53 3.11 40.43
CA ASP A 679 -50.64 3.70 41.41
C ASP A 679 -50.55 2.79 42.66
N ARG A 680 -49.34 2.47 43.08
CA ARG A 680 -49.09 1.78 44.32
C ARG A 680 -48.49 2.71 45.34
N PRO A 681 -49.09 2.85 46.55
CA PRO A 681 -48.52 3.66 47.58
C PRO A 681 -47.19 3.11 48.05
N LEU A 682 -46.24 3.98 48.30
CA LEU A 682 -44.90 3.66 48.75
C LEU A 682 -44.55 4.54 49.95
N HIS A 683 -43.91 3.94 50.94
CA HIS A 683 -43.20 4.66 51.99
C HIS A 683 -41.73 4.26 51.99
N LEU A 684 -40.84 5.26 51.82
CA LEU A 684 -39.41 5.09 51.92
C LEU A 684 -38.97 5.51 53.33
N PRO A 685 -38.63 4.57 54.23
CA PRO A 685 -38.26 4.91 55.61
C PRO A 685 -36.89 5.59 55.65
N PRO A 686 -36.56 6.33 56.74
CA PRO A 686 -35.22 6.83 56.96
C PRO A 686 -34.19 5.71 56.97
N GLY A 687 -33.05 5.87 56.27
CA GLY A 687 -32.05 4.80 56.10
C GLY A 687 -32.33 3.84 54.94
N GLY A 688 -33.62 3.72 54.50
CA GLY A 688 -34.01 2.88 53.38
C GLY A 688 -33.59 3.45 52.02
N PHE A 689 -33.53 2.57 51.02
CA PHE A 689 -33.19 3.01 49.63
C PHE A 689 -33.96 2.18 48.60
N LEU A 690 -34.17 2.81 47.46
CA LEU A 690 -34.77 2.21 46.26
C LEU A 690 -33.71 2.00 45.18
N VAL A 691 -33.76 0.84 44.51
CA VAL A 691 -32.91 0.56 43.34
C VAL A 691 -33.81 0.31 42.13
N PHE A 692 -33.58 1.06 41.09
CA PHE A 692 -34.18 0.86 39.77
C PHE A 692 -33.10 0.33 38.88
N CYS A 693 -33.35 -0.73 38.10
CA CYS A 693 -32.40 -1.28 37.16
C CYS A 693 -33.10 -1.74 35.87
N SER A 694 -32.40 -1.61 34.74
CA SER A 694 -32.82 -2.25 33.48
C SER A 694 -32.48 -3.73 33.49
N ASP A 695 -33.06 -4.49 32.57
CA ASP A 695 -32.83 -5.92 32.40
C ASP A 695 -31.38 -6.29 32.08
N GLY A 696 -30.63 -5.41 31.40
CA GLY A 696 -29.22 -5.62 31.15
C GLY A 696 -28.33 -5.80 32.38
N LEU A 697 -28.83 -5.44 33.59
CA LEU A 697 -28.10 -5.74 34.84
C LEU A 697 -28.17 -7.21 35.19
N PHE A 698 -29.39 -7.79 35.29
CA PHE A 698 -29.60 -9.14 35.81
C PHE A 698 -29.60 -10.21 34.70
N GLU A 699 -29.82 -9.83 33.44
CA GLU A 699 -29.69 -10.72 32.28
C GLU A 699 -28.27 -10.83 31.74
N ALA A 700 -27.33 -10.02 32.25
CA ALA A 700 -25.93 -10.07 31.88
C ALA A 700 -25.37 -11.50 32.03
N SER A 701 -24.74 -11.98 30.94
CA SER A 701 -24.19 -13.34 30.88
C SER A 701 -22.64 -13.31 30.90
N ASP A 702 -22.06 -14.22 31.71
CA ASP A 702 -20.62 -14.47 31.64
C ASP A 702 -20.27 -15.26 30.36
N GLY A 703 -18.96 -15.37 30.05
CA GLY A 703 -18.51 -16.11 28.88
C GLY A 703 -18.88 -17.60 28.83
N SER A 704 -19.46 -18.15 29.90
CA SER A 704 -19.99 -19.52 30.00
C SER A 704 -21.50 -19.64 29.83
N GLY A 705 -22.21 -18.53 29.69
CA GLY A 705 -23.67 -18.49 29.56
C GLY A 705 -24.43 -18.41 30.87
N ARG A 706 -23.76 -18.20 32.02
CA ARG A 706 -24.46 -18.01 33.31
C ARG A 706 -24.89 -16.56 33.43
N ILE A 707 -26.16 -16.33 33.71
CA ILE A 707 -26.72 -14.99 33.93
C ILE A 707 -26.37 -14.49 35.35
N TYR A 708 -26.33 -13.17 35.51
CA TYR A 708 -26.08 -12.49 36.78
C TYR A 708 -27.19 -12.83 37.80
N GLY A 709 -28.42 -12.67 37.41
CA GLY A 709 -29.61 -13.09 38.13
C GLY A 709 -30.06 -12.18 39.27
N PHE A 710 -31.34 -12.29 39.64
CA PHE A 710 -31.96 -11.49 40.70
C PHE A 710 -31.48 -11.87 42.08
N GLU A 711 -31.24 -13.18 42.35
CA GLU A 711 -30.84 -13.64 43.67
C GLU A 711 -29.50 -13.03 44.10
N ARG A 712 -28.52 -12.99 43.18
CA ARG A 712 -27.23 -12.37 43.44
C ARG A 712 -27.39 -10.89 43.73
N LEU A 713 -28.24 -10.20 42.97
CA LEU A 713 -28.53 -8.79 43.19
C LEU A 713 -29.13 -8.55 44.58
N ARG A 714 -30.11 -9.39 45.01
CA ARG A 714 -30.72 -9.29 46.32
C ARG A 714 -29.75 -9.56 47.47
N GLU A 715 -28.91 -10.58 47.34
CA GLU A 715 -27.87 -10.89 48.34
C GLU A 715 -26.94 -9.71 48.54
N LEU A 716 -26.45 -9.11 47.43
CA LEU A 716 -25.56 -7.97 47.49
C LEU A 716 -26.24 -6.75 48.15
N LEU A 717 -27.52 -6.47 47.83
CA LEU A 717 -28.23 -5.32 48.35
C LEU A 717 -28.51 -5.42 49.86
N ARG A 718 -28.73 -6.64 50.41
CA ARG A 718 -28.92 -6.84 51.85
C ARG A 718 -27.74 -6.35 52.70
N GLU A 719 -26.53 -6.45 52.16
CA GLU A 719 -25.31 -6.07 52.86
C GLU A 719 -24.98 -4.56 52.75
N MET A 720 -25.84 -3.77 52.05
CA MET A 720 -25.53 -2.41 51.66
C MET A 720 -26.25 -1.31 52.45
N GLY A 721 -27.09 -1.69 53.45
CA GLY A 721 -28.02 -0.76 54.14
C GLY A 721 -27.39 0.53 54.65
N ASP A 722 -26.19 0.51 55.20
CA ASP A 722 -25.53 1.68 55.80
C ASP A 722 -24.63 2.48 54.85
N ARG A 723 -24.48 2.02 53.60
CA ARG A 723 -23.60 2.68 52.63
C ARG A 723 -24.26 3.87 51.94
N PRO A 724 -23.52 4.95 51.60
CA PRO A 724 -24.03 6.02 50.74
C PRO A 724 -24.49 5.51 49.37
N ALA A 725 -25.42 6.24 48.72
CA ALA A 725 -25.98 5.83 47.43
C ALA A 725 -24.95 5.63 46.33
N ASP A 726 -23.90 6.46 46.28
CA ASP A 726 -22.80 6.34 45.33
C ASP A 726 -22.00 5.03 45.56
N LYS A 727 -21.78 4.64 46.83
CA LYS A 727 -21.07 3.42 47.17
C LYS A 727 -21.90 2.17 46.91
N ILE A 728 -23.21 2.24 47.07
CA ILE A 728 -24.14 1.16 46.67
C ILE A 728 -24.04 0.96 45.17
N LEU A 729 -24.15 2.04 44.39
CA LEU A 729 -24.07 2.00 42.94
C LEU A 729 -22.70 1.46 42.45
N GLU A 730 -21.58 1.95 43.02
CA GLU A 730 -20.23 1.47 42.70
C GLU A 730 -20.11 -0.06 42.94
N ALA A 731 -20.55 -0.52 44.10
CA ALA A 731 -20.47 -1.94 44.46
C ALA A 731 -21.30 -2.82 43.49
N LEU A 732 -22.50 -2.38 43.10
CA LEU A 732 -23.33 -3.06 42.12
C LEU A 732 -22.64 -3.17 40.77
N ILE A 733 -22.11 -2.08 40.28
CA ILE A 733 -21.42 -2.05 38.97
C ILE A 733 -20.11 -2.85 39.01
N GLU A 734 -19.39 -2.84 40.11
CA GLU A 734 -18.15 -3.64 40.26
C GLU A 734 -18.45 -5.14 40.30
N ASP A 735 -19.48 -5.57 41.03
CA ASP A 735 -19.85 -6.96 41.09
C ASP A 735 -20.38 -7.45 39.73
N TRP A 736 -21.21 -6.66 39.08
CA TRP A 736 -21.68 -6.93 37.73
C TRP A 736 -20.53 -7.06 36.74
N ARG A 737 -19.54 -6.14 36.73
CA ARG A 737 -18.33 -6.21 35.87
C ARG A 737 -17.50 -7.47 36.20
N ARG A 738 -17.39 -7.84 37.47
CA ARG A 738 -16.66 -9.04 37.88
C ARG A 738 -17.35 -10.30 37.34
N HIS A 739 -18.69 -10.30 37.29
CA HIS A 739 -19.46 -11.40 36.69
C HIS A 739 -19.22 -11.48 35.17
N LEU A 740 -19.28 -10.37 34.44
CA LEU A 740 -18.99 -10.32 32.99
C LEU A 740 -17.58 -10.78 32.64
N ARG A 741 -16.60 -10.63 33.53
CA ARG A 741 -15.16 -10.88 33.27
C ARG A 741 -14.65 -10.08 32.07
N ALA A 742 -14.35 -10.77 30.93
CA ALA A 742 -13.90 -10.17 29.66
C ALA A 742 -15.02 -10.06 28.62
N SER A 743 -16.24 -10.50 28.95
CA SER A 743 -17.38 -10.43 28.03
C SER A 743 -17.90 -8.99 27.91
N GLN A 744 -18.29 -8.59 26.71
CA GLN A 744 -19.00 -7.32 26.53
C GLN A 744 -20.46 -7.49 26.92
N PRO A 745 -21.10 -6.46 27.54
CA PRO A 745 -22.52 -6.51 27.82
C PRO A 745 -23.31 -6.65 26.51
N LEU A 746 -24.35 -7.48 26.53
CA LEU A 746 -25.20 -7.70 25.35
C LEU A 746 -26.31 -6.63 25.26
N ASP A 747 -26.69 -6.03 26.39
CA ASP A 747 -27.71 -4.99 26.44
C ASP A 747 -27.27 -3.83 27.34
N ASP A 748 -27.94 -2.70 27.20
CA ASP A 748 -27.73 -1.52 28.02
C ASP A 748 -28.00 -1.80 29.47
N THR A 749 -27.22 -1.21 30.36
CA THR A 749 -27.35 -1.43 31.79
C THR A 749 -27.47 -0.11 32.51
N THR A 750 -28.66 0.17 33.07
CA THR A 750 -28.91 1.38 33.83
C THR A 750 -29.30 1.01 35.27
N VAL A 751 -28.66 1.67 36.22
CA VAL A 751 -28.95 1.54 37.64
C VAL A 751 -29.14 2.93 38.25
N VAL A 752 -30.22 3.12 38.99
CA VAL A 752 -30.52 4.33 39.76
C VAL A 752 -30.76 3.94 41.21
N VAL A 753 -30.08 4.58 42.14
CA VAL A 753 -30.19 4.39 43.57
C VAL A 753 -30.72 5.66 44.22
N LEU A 754 -31.84 5.60 44.90
CA LEU A 754 -32.41 6.70 45.69
C LEU A 754 -32.44 6.27 47.17
N LYS A 755 -31.62 6.89 48.01
CA LYS A 755 -31.53 6.60 49.44
C LYS A 755 -32.07 7.77 50.26
N ARG A 756 -32.93 7.49 51.26
CA ARG A 756 -33.33 8.46 52.28
C ARG A 756 -32.32 8.45 53.40
N THR A 757 -31.67 9.58 53.69
CA THR A 757 -30.76 9.69 54.81
C THR A 757 -31.58 9.77 56.12
N GLY A 758 -31.11 9.13 57.19
CA GLY A 758 -31.72 9.25 58.52
C GLY A 758 -31.39 10.62 59.11
N GLU A 759 -32.41 11.39 59.49
CA GLU A 759 -32.41 12.73 60.04
C GLU A 759 -31.97 13.84 59.06
N ALA A 760 -32.86 14.78 58.80
CA ALA A 760 -32.53 16.11 58.31
C ALA A 760 -31.60 16.79 59.33
N ARG A 761 -30.31 16.99 58.97
CA ARG A 761 -29.46 17.92 59.67
C ARG A 761 -29.70 19.32 59.20
#